data_276413e93609d5eaac96ce5fdb15ec68
#
_entry.id   276413e93609d5eaac96ce5fdb15ec68
#
_cell.length_a   1.000
_cell.length_b   1.000
_cell.length_c   1.000
_cell.angle_alpha   90.00
_cell.angle_beta   90.00
_cell.angle_gamma   90.00
#
_symmetry.space_group_name_H-M   'P 1'
#
loop_
_entity.id
_entity.type
_entity.pdbx_description
1 polymer ?
#
loop_
_entity_poly.entity_id
_entity_poly.type
_entity_poly.pdbx_seq_one_letter_code
_entity_poly.pdbx_strand_id
1 'polypeptide(L)'
;MSLRKFIRRGIGLLGFLWFVSVYAYPIPDSIAVRLQGFVSALEQFGKALPQEKVYLHFDNTSYYQGDQIWFQCYVVTSEFNRPTAWSKTLYVELLNPGGEIVSRQILPIRNGRCQGNFTLTHLPFYSGFYEVRAYTKYMLNFGEATVFSRIFPVFDKPDSEGDYTQKEICRHPGKYPQKREKTRKEKKLNLRFYPEGGTLIRDVPVRVAFEATDAFGNPVDVSGCILNKEKEVVSTFRTSHEGKGVFTYVADTEEVKAEVVWRDKKYRFSLPEAEEQGFAFSVDNLSIPDSLAITVQKNRFTAAQVLGVAVMSRGKLYNFCMLTVKRNQPFSFRLDKKNLPVGVSQLVLFDKAGQVLADRLVFVGKPDTLSLAVRTDKEQYLPYDSIGISFEVNDPQGQPAQTLLSVSVRDGREEVESRHSMLTDLLLMSEIKGYVRRPSWYFESDDTLHRRALDELLMVQGWRRYEWKHWAGVEPFELKYLPEQGIELHGQVVSMVRSKPRPDVQVTSFLTKRGEEDNPTDQNTSCFDVFTTDSSGRFSFISQVEGKWNLILSVSEKGKKKDHRIVLDRVFHPEPRRYSMAELQVHISGDEKVSLPDTQLNDTVFMQENMEQLFKAYEDSLRKLGMDEKIHRIDEVVVKAKKLDKAAEVYKTRTKSIAYYDVASEMDDIQDRNGFIGDDIHELMINMNSEFYREHSPGGQEYLFYKGRMVLFAINYERTYHNEMDYNKYRLLPLEAIKSVYISEDFGTICRYADPRFTPINIDKLYRCVVLIETYPEDQISVKGGKGVRKTWLEGYSEVKDFYQPDYRVLPKENDYRRTLYWNPALSTDEQGKAYIRFYNNSRCKYPRITVETLTEDGKIGVFRQ
;
A
#
# COMPACT_ATOMS: atom_id res chain seq x y z
N MET A 1 25.38 -4.35 -22.48
CA MET A 1 26.75 -3.78 -22.29
C MET A 1 27.19 -4.11 -20.88
N SER A 2 28.27 -4.87 -20.73
CA SER A 2 28.62 -5.57 -19.48
C SER A 2 29.00 -4.62 -18.36
N LEU A 3 28.49 -4.87 -17.15
CA LEU A 3 28.74 -4.18 -15.86
C LEU A 3 30.25 -3.92 -15.55
N ARG A 4 31.17 -4.59 -16.26
CA ARG A 4 32.62 -4.46 -16.10
C ARG A 4 33.22 -3.13 -16.60
N LYS A 5 32.52 -2.33 -17.39
CA LYS A 5 33.03 -1.04 -17.91
C LYS A 5 32.72 0.18 -17.05
N PHE A 6 31.81 0.06 -16.05
CA PHE A 6 31.45 1.18 -15.17
C PHE A 6 32.36 1.34 -13.93
N ILE A 7 33.11 0.30 -13.57
CA ILE A 7 33.94 0.25 -12.34
C ILE A 7 35.30 0.97 -12.47
N ARG A 8 35.69 1.46 -13.65
CA ARG A 8 37.04 2.01 -13.89
C ARG A 8 37.20 3.55 -13.84
N ARG A 9 36.19 4.33 -13.50
CA ARG A 9 36.29 5.79 -13.40
C ARG A 9 35.61 6.35 -12.15
N GLY A 10 36.20 6.17 -10.99
CA GLY A 10 35.69 6.73 -9.73
C GLY A 10 36.71 6.61 -8.58
N ILE A 11 37.94 6.94 -8.82
CA ILE A 11 38.92 7.15 -7.71
C ILE A 11 38.97 8.65 -7.45
N GLY A 12 38.45 9.05 -6.29
CA GLY A 12 38.70 10.40 -5.78
C GLY A 12 37.56 10.93 -4.92
N LEU A 13 37.48 10.48 -3.68
CA LEU A 13 37.21 11.29 -2.47
C LEU A 13 37.15 10.31 -1.28
N LEU A 14 38.28 10.14 -0.64
CA LEU A 14 38.44 9.49 0.66
C LEU A 14 37.72 10.38 1.70
N GLY A 15 36.53 10.02 2.08
CA GLY A 15 35.92 10.51 3.30
C GLY A 15 36.67 9.95 4.51
N PHE A 16 37.20 10.82 5.34
CA PHE A 16 37.89 10.49 6.58
C PHE A 16 36.99 9.66 7.50
N LEU A 17 37.17 8.35 7.54
CA LEU A 17 36.66 7.48 8.58
C LEU A 17 37.49 7.74 9.86
N TRP A 18 36.90 8.40 10.83
CA TRP A 18 37.46 8.49 12.17
C TRP A 18 37.36 7.13 12.86
N PHE A 19 38.50 6.42 12.91
CA PHE A 19 38.63 5.23 13.75
C PHE A 19 38.70 5.65 15.22
N VAL A 20 37.66 5.37 16.00
CA VAL A 20 37.78 5.41 17.46
C VAL A 20 38.62 4.21 17.90
N SER A 21 39.88 4.38 18.14
CA SER A 21 40.75 3.36 18.73
C SER A 21 40.38 3.17 20.20
N VAL A 22 39.41 2.29 20.47
CA VAL A 22 39.16 1.79 21.80
C VAL A 22 40.16 0.68 22.07
N TYR A 23 40.89 0.73 23.16
CA TYR A 23 41.97 -0.15 23.62
C TYR A 23 41.94 -1.56 22.99
N ALA A 24 42.71 -1.73 21.92
CA ALA A 24 42.60 -2.90 21.08
C ALA A 24 43.62 -3.95 21.52
N TYR A 25 43.14 -5.08 21.97
CA TYR A 25 43.86 -6.30 21.77
C TYR A 25 44.05 -6.50 20.25
N PRO A 26 45.20 -7.01 19.80
CA PRO A 26 45.42 -7.18 18.36
C PRO A 26 44.36 -8.13 17.81
N ILE A 27 43.53 -7.58 16.93
CA ILE A 27 42.52 -8.35 16.16
C ILE A 27 43.34 -9.08 15.09
N PRO A 28 43.15 -10.40 14.89
CA PRO A 28 43.82 -11.08 13.78
C PRO A 28 43.44 -10.46 12.45
N ASP A 29 44.45 -10.14 11.63
CA ASP A 29 44.29 -9.44 10.36
C ASP A 29 43.26 -10.10 9.45
N SER A 30 43.19 -11.43 9.43
CA SER A 30 42.21 -12.18 8.65
C SER A 30 40.76 -11.94 9.09
N ILE A 31 40.48 -11.72 10.38
CA ILE A 31 39.14 -11.41 10.89
C ILE A 31 38.81 -9.94 10.63
N ALA A 32 39.80 -9.03 10.86
CA ALA A 32 39.59 -7.62 10.58
C ALA A 32 39.25 -7.37 9.10
N VAL A 33 39.94 -8.01 8.17
CA VAL A 33 39.72 -7.93 6.73
C VAL A 33 38.32 -8.45 6.38
N ARG A 34 37.86 -9.55 6.98
CA ARG A 34 36.49 -10.08 6.74
C ARG A 34 35.41 -9.12 7.22
N LEU A 35 35.50 -8.64 8.47
CA LEU A 35 34.51 -7.69 8.99
C LEU A 35 34.46 -6.40 8.16
N GLN A 36 35.60 -5.91 7.73
CA GLN A 36 35.71 -4.75 6.87
C GLN A 36 35.17 -5.02 5.46
N GLY A 37 35.26 -6.26 4.99
CA GLY A 37 34.66 -6.70 3.72
C GLY A 37 33.14 -6.50 3.67
N PHE A 38 32.41 -6.88 4.73
CA PHE A 38 30.96 -6.68 4.82
C PHE A 38 30.59 -5.19 4.83
N VAL A 39 31.35 -4.39 5.54
CA VAL A 39 31.17 -2.95 5.62
C VAL A 39 31.41 -2.28 4.26
N SER A 40 32.48 -2.69 3.57
CA SER A 40 32.76 -2.19 2.21
C SER A 40 31.70 -2.59 1.21
N ALA A 41 31.14 -3.80 1.31
CA ALA A 41 30.03 -4.26 0.49
C ALA A 41 28.78 -3.40 0.74
N LEU A 42 28.45 -3.12 2.00
CA LEU A 42 27.34 -2.27 2.40
C LEU A 42 27.48 -0.84 1.84
N GLU A 43 28.65 -0.23 1.93
CA GLU A 43 28.91 1.09 1.36
C GLU A 43 28.75 1.10 -0.17
N GLN A 44 29.26 0.06 -0.84
CA GLN A 44 29.14 -0.09 -2.29
C GLN A 44 27.69 -0.27 -2.70
N PHE A 45 26.93 -1.10 -1.97
CA PHE A 45 25.50 -1.32 -2.22
C PHE A 45 24.71 -0.03 -2.09
N GLY A 46 24.86 0.70 -0.97
CA GLY A 46 24.16 1.96 -0.74
C GLY A 46 24.48 3.05 -1.77
N LYS A 47 25.71 3.07 -2.30
CA LYS A 47 26.12 3.99 -3.39
C LYS A 47 25.57 3.57 -4.76
N ALA A 48 25.53 2.25 -5.03
CA ALA A 48 25.09 1.72 -6.32
C ALA A 48 23.58 1.72 -6.46
N LEU A 49 22.84 1.50 -5.35
CA LEU A 49 21.39 1.32 -5.32
C LEU A 49 20.75 2.21 -4.25
N PRO A 50 20.79 3.54 -4.42
CA PRO A 50 20.14 4.47 -3.52
C PRO A 50 18.61 4.26 -3.59
N GLN A 51 17.94 4.33 -2.43
CA GLN A 51 16.49 4.09 -2.35
C GLN A 51 15.69 5.38 -2.50
N GLU A 52 14.46 5.23 -3.04
CA GLU A 52 13.43 6.25 -3.08
C GLU A 52 12.40 6.04 -1.97
N LYS A 53 11.77 7.13 -1.53
CA LYS A 53 10.59 7.15 -0.68
C LYS A 53 9.50 7.98 -1.35
N VAL A 54 8.26 7.62 -1.10
CA VAL A 54 7.08 8.35 -1.56
C VAL A 54 6.27 8.82 -0.37
N TYR A 55 5.76 10.04 -0.44
CA TYR A 55 4.79 10.60 0.49
C TYR A 55 3.69 11.33 -0.27
N LEU A 56 2.45 11.21 0.21
CA LEU A 56 1.28 11.92 -0.34
C LEU A 56 0.64 12.81 0.73
N HIS A 57 0.45 14.09 0.40
CA HIS A 57 -0.41 15.02 1.13
C HIS A 57 -1.79 15.03 0.47
N PHE A 58 -2.85 14.91 1.28
CA PHE A 58 -4.24 14.82 0.82
C PHE A 58 -5.03 16.05 1.23
N ASP A 59 -6.04 16.38 0.43
CA ASP A 59 -6.93 17.50 0.71
C ASP A 59 -7.82 17.29 1.92
N ASN A 60 -8.20 16.04 2.24
CA ASN A 60 -9.10 15.73 3.35
C ASN A 60 -8.62 14.47 4.12
N THR A 61 -9.21 14.22 5.28
CA THR A 61 -8.90 13.10 6.17
C THR A 61 -9.92 11.97 6.09
N SER A 62 -11.06 12.23 5.47
CA SER A 62 -12.15 11.30 5.20
C SER A 62 -12.94 11.77 4.01
N TYR A 63 -13.69 10.85 3.40
CA TYR A 63 -14.48 11.15 2.21
C TYR A 63 -15.87 10.54 2.33
N TYR A 64 -16.78 11.01 1.49
CA TYR A 64 -18.11 10.45 1.29
C TYR A 64 -18.22 9.93 -0.13
N GLN A 65 -19.15 9.03 -0.37
CA GLN A 65 -19.51 8.64 -1.73
C GLN A 65 -19.90 9.88 -2.54
N GLY A 66 -19.25 10.07 -3.67
CA GLY A 66 -19.43 11.25 -4.51
C GLY A 66 -18.31 12.30 -4.41
N ASP A 67 -17.48 12.23 -3.37
CA ASP A 67 -16.35 13.15 -3.21
C ASP A 67 -15.22 12.87 -4.22
N GLN A 68 -14.29 13.82 -4.29
CA GLN A 68 -13.00 13.65 -4.94
C GLN A 68 -11.89 13.65 -3.88
N ILE A 69 -10.92 12.77 -4.08
CA ILE A 69 -9.67 12.73 -3.30
C ILE A 69 -8.63 13.50 -4.11
N TRP A 70 -8.11 14.58 -3.56
CA TRP A 70 -7.00 15.33 -4.17
C TRP A 70 -5.71 15.03 -3.42
N PHE A 71 -4.60 14.92 -4.14
CA PHE A 71 -3.32 14.66 -3.49
C PHE A 71 -2.14 15.26 -4.24
N GLN A 72 -1.13 15.65 -3.44
CA GLN A 72 0.19 16.06 -3.89
C GLN A 72 1.18 14.97 -3.50
N CYS A 73 1.96 14.48 -4.48
CA CYS A 73 2.97 13.46 -4.28
C CYS A 73 4.36 14.07 -4.16
N TYR A 74 5.17 13.48 -3.29
CA TYR A 74 6.57 13.78 -3.13
C TYR A 74 7.36 12.48 -3.26
N VAL A 75 8.30 12.44 -4.20
CA VAL A 75 9.23 11.33 -4.40
C VAL A 75 10.62 11.82 -4.05
N VAL A 76 11.21 11.21 -3.03
CA VAL A 76 12.46 11.70 -2.42
C VAL A 76 13.50 10.61 -2.28
N THR A 77 14.75 11.01 -2.19
CA THR A 77 15.85 10.12 -1.82
C THR A 77 15.69 9.69 -0.36
N SER A 78 15.95 8.42 -0.04
CA SER A 78 15.84 7.95 1.35
C SER A 78 16.87 8.62 2.28
N GLU A 79 18.05 8.97 1.77
CA GLU A 79 19.17 9.50 2.58
C GLU A 79 18.88 10.87 3.17
N PHE A 80 18.44 11.83 2.35
CA PHE A 80 18.30 13.24 2.76
C PHE A 80 16.89 13.79 2.57
N ASN A 81 15.92 12.98 2.19
CA ASN A 81 14.57 13.39 1.79
C ASN A 81 14.56 14.46 0.68
N ARG A 82 15.59 14.52 -0.16
CA ARG A 82 15.66 15.46 -1.28
C ARG A 82 14.79 14.98 -2.42
N PRO A 83 14.07 15.89 -3.09
CA PRO A 83 13.32 15.53 -4.29
C PRO A 83 14.22 14.79 -5.29
N THR A 84 13.73 13.69 -5.86
CA THR A 84 14.51 12.85 -6.76
C THR A 84 14.05 12.98 -8.20
N ALA A 85 15.00 12.82 -9.11
CA ALA A 85 14.72 12.74 -10.55
C ALA A 85 15.06 11.36 -11.14
N TRP A 86 15.32 10.36 -10.32
CA TRP A 86 15.71 9.03 -10.80
C TRP A 86 14.58 8.34 -11.55
N SER A 87 13.48 8.04 -10.85
CA SER A 87 12.26 7.54 -11.49
C SER A 87 11.44 8.69 -12.04
N LYS A 88 10.91 8.54 -13.26
CA LYS A 88 10.06 9.54 -13.92
C LYS A 88 8.58 9.20 -13.86
N THR A 89 8.25 8.01 -13.37
CA THR A 89 6.88 7.49 -13.33
C THR A 89 6.51 7.08 -11.91
N LEU A 90 5.39 7.61 -11.41
CA LEU A 90 4.77 7.22 -10.14
C LEU A 90 3.45 6.52 -10.42
N TYR A 91 3.24 5.38 -9.80
CA TYR A 91 1.98 4.65 -9.80
C TYR A 91 1.23 4.97 -8.50
N VAL A 92 -0.01 5.45 -8.64
CA VAL A 92 -0.89 5.71 -7.50
C VAL A 92 -2.16 4.91 -7.71
N GLU A 93 -2.54 4.11 -6.73
CA GLU A 93 -3.66 3.18 -6.82
C GLU A 93 -4.63 3.40 -5.65
N LEU A 94 -5.92 3.38 -5.97
CA LEU A 94 -7.00 3.39 -5.00
C LEU A 94 -7.57 1.97 -4.88
N LEU A 95 -7.50 1.40 -3.69
CA LEU A 95 -8.02 0.07 -3.40
C LEU A 95 -9.28 0.16 -2.56
N ASN A 96 -10.28 -0.67 -2.90
CA ASN A 96 -11.50 -0.79 -2.14
C ASN A 96 -11.29 -1.58 -0.83
N PRO A 97 -12.28 -1.63 0.09
CA PRO A 97 -12.18 -2.41 1.32
C PRO A 97 -11.86 -3.91 1.13
N GLY A 98 -12.15 -4.47 -0.04
CA GLY A 98 -11.76 -5.83 -0.43
C GLY A 98 -10.29 -5.98 -0.82
N GLY A 99 -9.59 -4.86 -1.04
CA GLY A 99 -8.20 -4.82 -1.51
C GLY A 99 -8.09 -4.97 -3.03
N GLU A 100 -9.14 -4.65 -3.78
CA GLU A 100 -9.11 -4.61 -5.24
C GLU A 100 -8.78 -3.19 -5.69
N ILE A 101 -7.97 -3.06 -6.73
CA ILE A 101 -7.66 -1.76 -7.34
C ILE A 101 -8.92 -1.30 -8.10
N VAL A 102 -9.52 -0.22 -7.64
CA VAL A 102 -10.73 0.36 -8.27
C VAL A 102 -10.42 1.58 -9.13
N SER A 103 -9.29 2.19 -8.91
CA SER A 103 -8.78 3.28 -9.74
C SER A 103 -7.26 3.33 -9.66
N ARG A 104 -6.62 3.74 -10.74
CA ARG A 104 -5.18 3.88 -10.86
C ARG A 104 -4.82 5.15 -11.60
N GLN A 105 -3.76 5.80 -11.18
CA GLN A 105 -3.14 6.88 -11.93
C GLN A 105 -1.66 6.59 -12.14
N ILE A 106 -1.18 6.90 -13.34
CA ILE A 106 0.22 6.88 -13.74
C ILE A 106 0.63 8.35 -13.88
N LEU A 107 1.52 8.82 -13.02
CA LEU A 107 1.83 10.24 -12.93
C LEU A 107 3.29 10.53 -13.31
N PRO A 108 3.55 11.58 -14.13
CA PRO A 108 4.92 11.98 -14.44
C PRO A 108 5.55 12.71 -13.25
N ILE A 109 6.71 12.24 -12.80
CA ILE A 109 7.47 12.88 -11.73
C ILE A 109 8.31 14.00 -12.33
N ARG A 110 8.07 15.24 -11.86
CA ARG A 110 8.85 16.42 -12.23
C ARG A 110 9.46 17.02 -10.96
N ASN A 111 10.76 17.12 -10.91
CA ASN A 111 11.50 17.61 -9.72
C ASN A 111 11.05 16.94 -8.42
N GLY A 112 10.85 15.62 -8.44
CA GLY A 112 10.40 14.85 -7.28
C GLY A 112 8.95 15.09 -6.86
N ARG A 113 8.12 15.70 -7.70
CA ARG A 113 6.72 16.03 -7.40
C ARG A 113 5.79 15.63 -8.53
N CYS A 114 4.57 15.28 -8.18
CA CYS A 114 3.43 15.15 -9.07
C CYS A 114 2.14 15.27 -8.28
N GLN A 115 1.03 15.48 -8.96
CA GLN A 115 -0.30 15.62 -8.33
C GLN A 115 -1.31 14.74 -9.02
N GLY A 116 -2.38 14.43 -8.33
CA GLY A 116 -3.45 13.62 -8.90
C GLY A 116 -4.75 13.73 -8.12
N ASN A 117 -5.75 13.01 -8.60
CA ASN A 117 -7.05 12.96 -7.96
C ASN A 117 -7.77 11.63 -8.25
N PHE A 118 -8.60 11.17 -7.31
CA PHE A 118 -9.55 10.08 -7.54
C PHE A 118 -10.97 10.58 -7.36
N THR A 119 -11.87 10.14 -8.23
CA THR A 119 -13.30 10.48 -8.17
C THR A 119 -14.09 9.32 -7.60
N LEU A 120 -14.87 9.54 -6.54
CA LEU A 120 -15.68 8.54 -5.86
C LEU A 120 -17.16 8.54 -6.30
N THR A 121 -17.44 9.08 -7.48
CA THR A 121 -18.83 9.33 -7.97
C THR A 121 -19.48 8.16 -8.66
N HIS A 122 -18.70 7.19 -9.14
CA HIS A 122 -19.23 6.07 -9.92
C HIS A 122 -19.19 4.77 -9.13
N LEU A 123 -20.26 4.01 -9.22
CA LEU A 123 -20.24 2.63 -8.73
C LEU A 123 -19.09 1.86 -9.40
N PRO A 124 -18.32 1.07 -8.66
CA PRO A 124 -18.74 0.38 -7.44
C PRO A 124 -18.25 0.99 -6.11
N PHE A 125 -18.12 2.29 -6.00
CA PHE A 125 -17.66 2.92 -4.76
C PHE A 125 -18.73 2.81 -3.66
N TYR A 126 -18.59 1.85 -2.79
CA TYR A 126 -19.38 1.68 -1.56
C TYR A 126 -18.58 2.21 -0.36
N SER A 127 -19.27 2.49 0.74
CA SER A 127 -18.60 2.95 1.96
C SER A 127 -17.69 1.87 2.56
N GLY A 128 -16.67 2.31 3.28
CA GLY A 128 -15.66 1.44 3.87
C GLY A 128 -14.31 2.12 4.01
N PHE A 129 -13.28 1.35 4.35
CA PHE A 129 -11.91 1.85 4.45
C PHE A 129 -11.18 1.60 3.14
N TYR A 130 -10.89 2.66 2.42
CA TYR A 130 -10.14 2.65 1.15
C TYR A 130 -8.67 2.89 1.40
N GLU A 131 -7.81 2.21 0.64
CA GLU A 131 -6.38 2.43 0.66
C GLU A 131 -5.94 3.22 -0.58
N VAL A 132 -5.20 4.31 -0.37
CA VAL A 132 -4.38 4.92 -1.43
C VAL A 132 -2.95 4.46 -1.22
N ARG A 133 -2.36 3.80 -2.21
CA ARG A 133 -0.96 3.41 -2.19
C ARG A 133 -0.21 4.02 -3.37
N ALA A 134 1.07 4.31 -3.18
CA ALA A 134 1.89 4.92 -4.21
C ALA A 134 3.32 4.37 -4.19
N TYR A 135 3.88 4.14 -5.38
CA TYR A 135 5.21 3.56 -5.56
C TYR A 135 5.80 3.86 -6.93
N THR A 136 7.13 3.84 -7.02
CA THR A 136 7.85 3.66 -8.28
C THR A 136 8.17 2.18 -8.46
N LYS A 137 8.30 1.67 -9.68
CA LYS A 137 8.70 0.26 -9.88
C LYS A 137 10.06 -0.04 -9.25
N TYR A 138 10.95 0.94 -9.25
CA TYR A 138 12.27 0.80 -8.62
C TYR A 138 12.18 0.48 -7.11
N MET A 139 11.21 1.07 -6.40
CA MET A 139 11.00 0.78 -4.97
C MET A 139 10.66 -0.69 -4.71
N LEU A 140 10.01 -1.39 -5.63
CA LEU A 140 9.60 -2.78 -5.47
C LEU A 140 10.78 -3.75 -5.35
N ASN A 141 12.00 -3.37 -5.78
CA ASN A 141 13.21 -4.14 -5.53
C ASN A 141 13.52 -4.31 -4.04
N PHE A 142 13.06 -3.38 -3.20
CA PHE A 142 13.36 -3.32 -1.76
C PHE A 142 12.20 -3.86 -0.90
N GLY A 143 11.22 -4.50 -1.53
CA GLY A 143 10.09 -5.15 -0.89
C GLY A 143 8.84 -4.28 -0.79
N GLU A 144 7.69 -4.93 -0.69
CA GLU A 144 6.37 -4.30 -0.67
C GLU A 144 6.13 -3.37 0.52
N ALA A 145 6.85 -3.59 1.63
CA ALA A 145 6.77 -2.73 2.80
C ALA A 145 7.33 -1.31 2.58
N THR A 146 8.03 -1.05 1.45
CA THR A 146 8.52 0.28 1.08
C THR A 146 7.47 1.14 0.37
N VAL A 147 6.37 0.53 -0.07
CA VAL A 147 5.25 1.20 -0.75
C VAL A 147 4.55 2.14 0.23
N PHE A 148 4.31 3.38 -0.20
CA PHE A 148 3.46 4.30 0.57
C PHE A 148 2.04 3.77 0.63
N SER A 149 1.40 3.82 1.79
CA SER A 149 0.02 3.38 1.98
C SER A 149 -0.70 4.25 3.01
N ARG A 150 -1.88 4.73 2.67
CA ARG A 150 -2.76 5.50 3.54
C ARG A 150 -4.19 5.00 3.43
N ILE A 151 -4.84 4.82 4.59
CA ILE A 151 -6.24 4.39 4.67
C ILE A 151 -7.12 5.58 4.98
N PHE A 152 -8.26 5.65 4.30
CA PHE A 152 -9.31 6.62 4.54
C PHE A 152 -10.66 5.95 4.76
N PRO A 153 -11.44 6.41 5.74
CA PRO A 153 -12.86 6.09 5.79
C PRO A 153 -13.58 6.83 4.65
N VAL A 154 -14.35 6.08 3.87
CA VAL A 154 -15.31 6.61 2.90
C VAL A 154 -16.69 6.28 3.44
N PHE A 155 -17.44 7.33 3.81
CA PHE A 155 -18.78 7.20 4.37
C PHE A 155 -19.84 7.10 3.28
N ASP A 156 -21.02 6.62 3.65
CA ASP A 156 -22.19 6.66 2.79
C ASP A 156 -22.55 8.11 2.42
N LYS A 157 -23.17 8.27 1.26
CA LYS A 157 -23.73 9.57 0.88
C LYS A 157 -24.79 9.96 1.91
N PRO A 158 -24.73 11.20 2.47
CA PRO A 158 -25.73 11.63 3.43
C PRO A 158 -27.14 11.62 2.86
N ASP A 159 -28.14 11.25 3.66
CA ASP A 159 -29.56 11.29 3.29
C ASP A 159 -30.05 12.69 2.95
N SER A 160 -29.55 13.69 3.67
CA SER A 160 -29.79 15.10 3.41
C SER A 160 -28.52 15.75 2.87
N GLU A 161 -28.63 16.49 1.79
CA GLU A 161 -27.49 17.16 1.18
C GLU A 161 -26.79 18.07 2.18
N GLY A 162 -25.49 17.88 2.33
CA GLY A 162 -24.67 18.62 3.25
C GLY A 162 -24.78 18.21 4.72
N ASP A 163 -25.51 17.20 5.10
CA ASP A 163 -25.52 16.65 6.46
C ASP A 163 -24.39 15.63 6.65
N TYR A 164 -23.20 16.13 6.98
CA TYR A 164 -22.01 15.30 7.25
C TYR A 164 -21.88 14.87 8.72
N THR A 165 -22.95 15.00 9.52
CA THR A 165 -23.02 14.47 10.88
C THR A 165 -23.15 12.95 10.86
N GLN A 166 -23.79 12.41 9.83
CA GLN A 166 -23.97 10.99 9.61
C GLN A 166 -22.70 10.37 9.04
N LYS A 167 -21.89 9.76 9.90
CA LYS A 167 -20.66 9.06 9.54
C LYS A 167 -20.90 7.55 9.50
N GLU A 168 -21.82 7.13 8.63
CA GLU A 168 -22.15 5.73 8.49
C GLU A 168 -21.29 5.05 7.44
N ILE A 169 -20.80 3.88 7.77
CA ILE A 169 -20.20 2.95 6.84
C ILE A 169 -21.20 1.84 6.60
N CYS A 170 -21.83 1.84 5.43
CA CYS A 170 -22.82 0.85 5.06
C CYS A 170 -22.21 -0.55 5.01
N ARG A 171 -22.90 -1.49 5.63
CA ARG A 171 -22.50 -2.88 5.60
C ARG A 171 -23.06 -3.53 4.35
N HIS A 172 -22.22 -3.72 3.36
CA HIS A 172 -22.59 -4.57 2.23
C HIS A 172 -22.47 -6.03 2.66
N PRO A 173 -23.59 -6.74 2.84
CA PRO A 173 -23.55 -8.10 3.35
C PRO A 173 -22.70 -8.99 2.44
N GLY A 174 -21.62 -9.49 2.96
CA GLY A 174 -20.91 -10.66 2.46
C GLY A 174 -20.02 -10.54 1.24
N LYS A 175 -19.99 -9.40 0.53
CA LYS A 175 -19.30 -9.34 -0.76
C LYS A 175 -17.81 -8.95 -0.66
N TYR A 176 -17.46 -8.05 0.24
CA TYR A 176 -16.09 -7.54 0.36
C TYR A 176 -15.69 -7.41 1.83
N PRO A 177 -15.30 -8.53 2.48
CA PRO A 177 -14.75 -8.41 3.82
C PRO A 177 -13.47 -7.58 3.73
N GLN A 178 -13.39 -6.55 4.58
CA GLN A 178 -12.15 -5.80 4.74
C GLN A 178 -10.98 -6.78 4.87
N LYS A 179 -9.92 -6.63 4.07
CA LYS A 179 -8.69 -7.43 4.23
C LYS A 179 -8.03 -7.07 5.55
N ARG A 180 -8.28 -7.87 6.55
CA ARG A 180 -7.75 -7.70 7.90
C ARG A 180 -6.88 -8.87 8.31
N GLU A 181 -5.97 -8.61 9.24
CA GLU A 181 -5.21 -9.68 9.85
C GLU A 181 -6.16 -10.69 10.52
N LYS A 182 -5.89 -11.98 10.34
CA LYS A 182 -6.64 -13.03 11.03
C LYS A 182 -6.41 -12.87 12.53
N THR A 183 -7.44 -12.45 13.26
CA THR A 183 -7.40 -12.49 14.73
C THR A 183 -7.32 -13.94 15.17
N ARG A 184 -6.26 -14.31 15.90
CA ARG A 184 -6.24 -15.56 16.64
C ARG A 184 -7.39 -15.53 17.64
N LYS A 185 -8.08 -16.67 17.82
CA LYS A 185 -9.19 -16.82 18.77
C LYS A 185 -8.91 -16.04 20.06
N GLU A 186 -9.65 -15.03 20.23
CA GLU A 186 -9.97 -14.14 21.33
C GLU A 186 -9.23 -14.34 22.65
N LYS A 187 -8.01 -13.90 22.71
CA LYS A 187 -7.49 -13.45 24.01
C LYS A 187 -8.00 -12.01 24.20
N LYS A 188 -8.77 -11.78 25.26
CA LYS A 188 -9.28 -10.43 25.59
C LYS A 188 -8.16 -9.41 25.82
N LEU A 189 -6.96 -9.89 26.19
CA LEU A 189 -5.73 -9.13 26.34
C LEU A 189 -4.60 -9.88 25.63
N ASN A 190 -3.84 -9.18 24.80
CA ASN A 190 -2.60 -9.64 24.20
C ASN A 190 -1.42 -8.91 24.86
N LEU A 191 -0.39 -9.65 25.22
CA LEU A 191 0.86 -9.11 25.73
C LEU A 191 2.00 -9.80 24.99
N ARG A 192 2.88 -9.01 24.41
CA ARG A 192 4.06 -9.49 23.67
C ARG A 192 5.31 -8.84 24.25
N PHE A 193 6.40 -9.59 24.25
CA PHE A 193 7.69 -9.16 24.79
C PHE A 193 8.73 -9.11 23.68
N TYR A 194 9.57 -8.08 23.72
CA TYR A 194 10.59 -7.78 22.73
C TYR A 194 11.91 -7.49 23.44
N PRO A 195 12.78 -8.51 23.61
CA PRO A 195 14.11 -8.30 24.17
C PRO A 195 14.93 -7.35 23.30
N GLU A 196 15.64 -6.41 23.91
CA GLU A 196 16.54 -5.52 23.20
C GLU A 196 17.66 -6.31 22.51
N GLY A 197 17.89 -6.02 21.23
CA GLY A 197 18.79 -6.80 20.38
C GLY A 197 18.17 -8.06 19.78
N GLY A 198 16.92 -8.43 20.16
CA GLY A 198 16.14 -9.51 19.56
C GLY A 198 16.00 -10.76 20.42
N THR A 199 16.95 -11.08 21.30
CA THR A 199 16.95 -12.32 22.10
C THR A 199 17.25 -12.07 23.58
N LEU A 200 16.69 -12.92 24.45
CA LEU A 200 17.12 -13.03 25.85
C LEU A 200 18.36 -13.91 25.91
N ILE A 201 19.36 -13.48 26.67
CA ILE A 201 20.58 -14.25 26.90
C ILE A 201 20.64 -14.66 28.39
N ARG A 202 20.86 -15.93 28.63
CA ARG A 202 20.94 -16.46 30.00
C ARG A 202 22.04 -15.77 30.81
N ASP A 203 21.80 -15.52 32.09
CA ASP A 203 22.70 -14.91 33.08
C ASP A 203 23.18 -13.50 32.74
N VAL A 204 22.48 -12.80 31.82
CA VAL A 204 22.80 -11.42 31.42
C VAL A 204 21.57 -10.54 31.57
N PRO A 205 21.67 -9.34 32.16
CA PRO A 205 20.56 -8.40 32.19
C PRO A 205 20.25 -7.88 30.80
N VAL A 206 19.00 -8.07 30.36
CA VAL A 206 18.48 -7.60 29.09
C VAL A 206 17.28 -6.67 29.33
N ARG A 207 17.25 -5.53 28.66
CA ARG A 207 16.05 -4.70 28.62
C ARG A 207 15.00 -5.39 27.75
N VAL A 208 13.79 -5.50 28.24
CA VAL A 208 12.68 -6.12 27.53
C VAL A 208 11.57 -5.11 27.34
N ALA A 209 11.34 -4.71 26.11
CA ALA A 209 10.14 -3.94 25.79
C ALA A 209 8.93 -4.87 25.72
N PHE A 210 7.76 -4.35 25.97
CA PHE A 210 6.51 -5.08 25.80
C PHE A 210 5.43 -4.19 25.20
N GLU A 211 4.44 -4.84 24.61
CA GLU A 211 3.24 -4.21 24.07
C GLU A 211 2.00 -4.96 24.55
N ALA A 212 1.08 -4.22 25.17
CA ALA A 212 -0.21 -4.70 25.63
C ALA A 212 -1.33 -4.12 24.74
N THR A 213 -2.14 -5.00 24.15
CA THR A 213 -3.29 -4.62 23.31
C THR A 213 -4.52 -5.44 23.67
N ASP A 214 -5.70 -4.86 23.42
CA ASP A 214 -6.96 -5.60 23.47
C ASP A 214 -7.10 -6.56 22.27
N ALA A 215 -8.25 -7.24 22.17
CA ALA A 215 -8.55 -8.16 21.07
C ALA A 215 -8.59 -7.47 19.69
N PHE A 216 -8.80 -6.17 19.65
CA PHE A 216 -8.88 -5.37 18.43
C PHE A 216 -7.54 -4.72 18.05
N GLY A 217 -6.51 -4.86 18.88
CA GLY A 217 -5.21 -4.24 18.67
C GLY A 217 -5.09 -2.83 19.25
N ASN A 218 -6.10 -2.35 20.01
CA ASN A 218 -5.99 -1.08 20.70
C ASN A 218 -5.02 -1.18 21.89
N PRO A 219 -4.20 -0.18 22.13
CA PRO A 219 -3.29 -0.16 23.28
C PRO A 219 -4.07 -0.17 24.59
N VAL A 220 -3.55 -0.90 25.57
CA VAL A 220 -4.14 -1.06 26.90
C VAL A 220 -3.09 -0.78 27.96
N ASP A 221 -3.46 0.02 28.96
CA ASP A 221 -2.60 0.25 30.11
C ASP A 221 -2.66 -0.96 31.06
N VAL A 222 -1.50 -1.49 31.36
CA VAL A 222 -1.35 -2.64 32.24
C VAL A 222 -0.19 -2.45 33.21
N SER A 223 -0.31 -3.11 34.38
CA SER A 223 0.79 -3.38 35.28
C SER A 223 0.83 -4.86 35.62
N GLY A 224 2.02 -5.40 35.78
CA GLY A 224 2.21 -6.81 36.02
C GLY A 224 3.53 -7.13 36.70
N CYS A 225 3.71 -8.42 36.97
CA CYS A 225 4.94 -8.96 37.50
C CYS A 225 5.36 -10.24 36.76
N ILE A 226 6.66 -10.51 36.78
CA ILE A 226 7.25 -11.74 36.29
C ILE A 226 7.37 -12.66 37.51
N LEU A 227 6.81 -13.84 37.39
CA LEU A 227 6.79 -14.85 38.46
C LEU A 227 7.63 -16.07 38.06
N ASN A 228 8.42 -16.58 38.98
CA ASN A 228 9.08 -17.88 38.87
C ASN A 228 8.09 -19.03 39.15
N LYS A 229 8.56 -20.27 39.15
CA LYS A 229 7.74 -21.47 39.41
C LYS A 229 7.17 -21.48 40.82
N GLU A 230 7.89 -20.91 41.79
CA GLU A 230 7.51 -20.77 43.19
C GLU A 230 6.51 -19.62 43.40
N LYS A 231 6.15 -18.88 42.34
CA LYS A 231 5.31 -17.68 42.35
C LYS A 231 5.92 -16.47 43.05
N GLU A 232 7.22 -16.44 43.19
CA GLU A 232 7.94 -15.27 43.68
C GLU A 232 8.09 -14.23 42.56
N VAL A 233 8.04 -12.94 42.94
CA VAL A 233 8.18 -11.83 42.01
C VAL A 233 9.65 -11.62 41.65
N VAL A 234 10.02 -11.90 40.42
CA VAL A 234 11.39 -11.71 39.91
C VAL A 234 11.57 -10.29 39.35
N SER A 235 10.55 -9.73 38.72
CA SER A 235 10.56 -8.39 38.16
C SER A 235 9.15 -7.83 38.08
N THR A 236 9.01 -6.50 37.98
CA THR A 236 7.73 -5.83 37.78
C THR A 236 7.78 -4.95 36.52
N PHE A 237 6.64 -4.74 35.89
CA PHE A 237 6.54 -3.89 34.71
C PHE A 237 5.21 -3.16 34.66
N ARG A 238 5.21 -2.01 33.99
CA ARG A 238 4.01 -1.23 33.70
C ARG A 238 4.14 -0.50 32.37
N THR A 239 3.02 -0.22 31.75
CA THR A 239 2.96 0.62 30.53
C THR A 239 3.37 2.05 30.84
N SER A 240 4.01 2.68 29.87
CA SER A 240 4.44 4.08 29.90
C SER A 240 3.64 4.92 28.90
N HIS A 241 3.47 4.44 27.67
CA HIS A 241 2.75 5.12 26.61
C HIS A 241 2.13 4.11 25.64
N GLU A 242 0.85 4.30 25.28
CA GLU A 242 0.10 3.50 24.29
C GLU A 242 0.35 1.98 24.42
N GLY A 243 0.14 1.46 25.61
CA GLY A 243 0.27 0.02 25.90
C GLY A 243 1.70 -0.51 25.90
N LYS A 244 2.71 0.33 25.73
CA LYS A 244 4.13 -0.06 25.68
C LYS A 244 4.84 0.29 26.99
N GLY A 245 5.93 -0.40 27.24
CA GLY A 245 6.82 -0.14 28.37
C GLY A 245 8.06 -1.01 28.29
N VAL A 246 9.00 -0.78 29.21
CA VAL A 246 10.29 -1.50 29.27
C VAL A 246 10.59 -1.87 30.71
N PHE A 247 11.13 -3.08 30.91
CA PHE A 247 11.70 -3.54 32.16
C PHE A 247 13.02 -4.26 31.92
N THR A 248 13.82 -4.49 32.98
CA THR A 248 15.04 -5.26 32.87
C THR A 248 14.79 -6.65 33.47
N TYR A 249 15.28 -7.68 32.77
CA TYR A 249 15.16 -9.05 33.18
C TYR A 249 16.48 -9.80 33.01
N VAL A 250 16.81 -10.68 33.99
CA VAL A 250 17.93 -11.62 33.90
C VAL A 250 17.33 -13.00 33.81
N ALA A 251 17.47 -13.61 32.65
CA ALA A 251 16.96 -14.96 32.42
C ALA A 251 17.91 -16.02 33.03
N ASP A 252 17.35 -17.04 33.67
CA ASP A 252 18.04 -18.25 34.11
C ASP A 252 17.50 -19.50 33.40
N THR A 253 17.62 -20.67 34.00
CA THR A 253 17.12 -21.95 33.45
C THR A 253 15.63 -22.17 33.69
N GLU A 254 14.99 -21.35 34.54
CA GLU A 254 13.61 -21.56 34.95
C GLU A 254 12.62 -20.90 34.02
N GLU A 255 11.51 -21.58 33.75
CA GLU A 255 10.38 -21.00 33.05
C GLU A 255 9.68 -19.99 33.98
N VAL A 256 9.57 -18.76 33.47
CA VAL A 256 8.87 -17.66 34.14
C VAL A 256 7.62 -17.28 33.41
N LYS A 257 6.65 -16.69 34.09
CA LYS A 257 5.41 -16.19 33.49
C LYS A 257 5.13 -14.77 33.94
N ALA A 258 4.74 -13.94 32.99
CA ALA A 258 4.19 -12.63 33.29
C ALA A 258 2.74 -12.78 33.74
N GLU A 259 2.41 -12.28 34.92
CA GLU A 259 1.03 -12.15 35.39
C GLU A 259 0.60 -10.69 35.38
N VAL A 260 -0.54 -10.44 34.76
CA VAL A 260 -1.15 -9.10 34.59
C VAL A 260 -2.59 -9.14 35.08
N VAL A 261 -3.02 -8.09 35.77
CA VAL A 261 -4.42 -7.87 36.13
C VAL A 261 -4.98 -6.80 35.19
N TRP A 262 -6.03 -7.15 34.47
CA TRP A 262 -6.74 -6.23 33.59
C TRP A 262 -8.25 -6.46 33.66
N ARG A 263 -9.04 -5.42 33.92
CA ARG A 263 -10.49 -5.52 34.11
C ARG A 263 -10.87 -6.61 35.12
N ASP A 264 -10.21 -6.61 36.29
CA ASP A 264 -10.40 -7.55 37.42
C ASP A 264 -10.16 -9.03 37.09
N LYS A 265 -9.50 -9.32 35.96
CA LYS A 265 -9.10 -10.67 35.55
C LYS A 265 -7.59 -10.79 35.50
N LYS A 266 -7.11 -11.94 35.95
CA LYS A 266 -5.69 -12.30 35.86
C LYS A 266 -5.42 -12.99 34.54
N TYR A 267 -4.38 -12.54 33.86
CA TYR A 267 -3.86 -13.10 32.60
C TYR A 267 -2.41 -13.52 32.81
N ARG A 268 -2.03 -14.62 32.17
CA ARG A 268 -0.65 -15.13 32.22
C ARG A 268 -0.10 -15.30 30.81
N PHE A 269 1.15 -14.85 30.63
CA PHE A 269 1.87 -14.90 29.38
C PHE A 269 3.25 -15.45 29.59
N SER A 270 3.77 -16.22 28.63
CA SER A 270 5.15 -16.68 28.62
C SER A 270 6.08 -15.61 28.07
N LEU A 271 7.25 -15.46 28.63
CA LEU A 271 8.33 -14.69 28.06
C LEU A 271 8.96 -15.45 26.89
N PRO A 272 9.71 -14.80 25.98
CA PRO A 272 10.56 -15.47 25.00
C PRO A 272 11.57 -16.40 25.73
N GLU A 273 11.90 -17.51 25.10
CA GLU A 273 12.94 -18.42 25.62
C GLU A 273 14.31 -17.73 25.59
N ALA A 274 15.13 -17.96 26.59
CA ALA A 274 16.47 -17.42 26.66
C ALA A 274 17.47 -18.37 25.97
N GLU A 275 18.33 -17.79 25.12
CA GLU A 275 19.42 -18.54 24.49
C GLU A 275 20.52 -18.84 25.52
N GLU A 276 21.03 -20.07 25.47
CA GLU A 276 22.09 -20.50 26.36
C GLU A 276 23.42 -19.81 26.10
N GLN A 277 23.68 -19.47 24.82
CA GLN A 277 24.87 -18.77 24.36
C GLN A 277 24.48 -17.58 23.49
N GLY A 278 25.16 -16.45 23.66
CA GLY A 278 24.89 -15.27 22.82
C GLY A 278 25.47 -13.99 23.41
N PHE A 279 25.06 -12.89 22.78
CA PHE A 279 25.50 -11.54 23.16
C PHE A 279 24.26 -10.68 23.42
N ALA A 280 24.16 -10.12 24.60
CA ALA A 280 23.20 -9.05 24.88
C ALA A 280 23.77 -7.75 24.30
N PHE A 281 22.90 -7.01 23.62
CA PHE A 281 23.22 -5.76 22.94
C PHE A 281 22.21 -4.69 23.36
N SER A 282 22.69 -3.64 24.01
CA SER A 282 21.81 -2.54 24.44
C SER A 282 22.36 -1.19 23.99
N VAL A 283 21.46 -0.26 23.69
CA VAL A 283 21.78 1.09 23.25
C VAL A 283 21.01 2.10 24.10
N ASP A 284 21.73 2.85 24.91
CA ASP A 284 21.16 3.98 25.63
C ASP A 284 21.28 5.25 24.77
N ASN A 285 20.12 5.67 24.28
CA ASN A 285 19.93 6.86 23.45
C ASN A 285 19.48 8.10 24.24
N LEU A 286 19.21 7.95 25.55
CA LEU A 286 18.50 8.95 26.34
C LEU A 286 19.38 9.62 27.40
N SER A 287 20.22 8.86 28.08
CA SER A 287 20.97 9.35 29.25
C SER A 287 22.02 10.39 28.88
N ILE A 288 22.55 10.37 27.65
CA ILE A 288 23.56 11.31 27.16
C ILE A 288 23.02 12.01 25.92
N PRO A 289 22.78 13.33 25.97
CA PRO A 289 22.14 14.04 24.85
C PRO A 289 22.87 13.88 23.50
N ASP A 290 24.19 14.01 23.50
CA ASP A 290 25.00 14.06 22.27
C ASP A 290 25.66 12.73 21.90
N SER A 291 25.38 11.62 22.61
CA SER A 291 26.04 10.34 22.38
C SER A 291 25.06 9.16 22.53
N LEU A 292 25.32 8.12 21.74
CA LEU A 292 24.76 6.79 21.94
C LEU A 292 25.73 5.99 22.85
N ALA A 293 25.26 5.49 23.99
CA ALA A 293 26.05 4.56 24.79
C ALA A 293 25.65 3.13 24.39
N ILE A 294 26.61 2.40 23.82
CA ILE A 294 26.41 1.04 23.32
C ILE A 294 27.08 0.07 24.27
N THR A 295 26.35 -0.96 24.69
CA THR A 295 26.86 -1.99 25.59
C THR A 295 26.69 -3.36 24.96
N VAL A 296 27.76 -4.14 24.92
CA VAL A 296 27.78 -5.54 24.49
C VAL A 296 28.25 -6.40 25.64
N GLN A 297 27.49 -7.45 25.99
CA GLN A 297 27.83 -8.37 27.03
C GLN A 297 27.59 -9.81 26.59
N LYS A 298 28.53 -10.70 26.84
CA LYS A 298 28.32 -12.14 26.68
C LYS A 298 28.11 -12.81 28.05
N ASN A 299 27.48 -13.97 28.05
CA ASN A 299 27.41 -14.81 29.25
C ASN A 299 28.66 -15.74 29.38
N ARG A 300 28.69 -16.52 30.45
CA ARG A 300 29.82 -17.43 30.73
C ARG A 300 29.92 -18.60 29.75
N PHE A 301 28.83 -18.96 29.09
CA PHE A 301 28.76 -20.08 28.14
C PHE A 301 29.21 -19.70 26.73
N THR A 302 29.25 -18.41 26.42
CA THR A 302 29.61 -17.90 25.11
C THR A 302 31.12 -17.74 24.98
N ALA A 303 31.70 -18.25 23.91
CA ALA A 303 33.12 -18.08 23.61
C ALA A 303 33.49 -16.61 23.36
N ALA A 304 34.77 -16.28 23.62
CA ALA A 304 35.30 -14.97 23.26
C ALA A 304 35.32 -14.81 21.72
N GLN A 305 34.82 -13.69 21.21
CA GLN A 305 34.74 -13.42 19.79
C GLN A 305 35.11 -11.96 19.46
N VAL A 306 35.60 -11.78 18.24
CA VAL A 306 35.71 -10.47 17.60
C VAL A 306 34.45 -10.20 16.82
N LEU A 307 33.80 -9.08 17.09
CA LEU A 307 32.52 -8.68 16.53
C LEU A 307 32.64 -7.35 15.82
N GLY A 308 31.77 -7.11 14.83
CA GLY A 308 31.56 -5.82 14.21
C GLY A 308 30.28 -5.14 14.71
N VAL A 309 30.35 -3.83 14.92
CA VAL A 309 29.16 -3.00 15.13
C VAL A 309 29.09 -1.99 14.00
N ALA A 310 28.04 -2.05 13.19
CA ALA A 310 27.77 -1.12 12.13
C ALA A 310 26.59 -0.22 12.50
N VAL A 311 26.69 1.07 12.25
CA VAL A 311 25.60 2.04 12.40
C VAL A 311 25.18 2.52 11.03
N MET A 312 23.96 2.19 10.67
CA MET A 312 23.37 2.54 9.39
C MET A 312 22.20 3.49 9.62
N SER A 313 22.02 4.43 8.72
CA SER A 313 20.82 5.25 8.66
C SER A 313 20.45 5.48 7.20
N ARG A 314 19.20 5.26 6.88
CA ARG A 314 18.62 5.50 5.55
C ARG A 314 19.41 4.86 4.40
N GLY A 315 19.90 3.64 4.63
CA GLY A 315 20.64 2.89 3.65
C GLY A 315 22.10 3.32 3.44
N LYS A 316 22.69 4.04 4.37
CA LYS A 316 24.10 4.43 4.35
C LYS A 316 24.78 4.07 5.65
N LEU A 317 26.03 3.65 5.55
CA LEU A 317 26.89 3.45 6.70
C LEU A 317 27.42 4.78 7.22
N TYR A 318 27.28 5.01 8.53
CA TYR A 318 27.78 6.21 9.22
C TYR A 318 28.92 5.91 10.19
N ASN A 319 28.90 4.73 10.77
CA ASN A 319 29.95 4.32 11.68
C ASN A 319 30.16 2.81 11.64
N PHE A 320 31.41 2.41 11.89
CA PHE A 320 31.80 1.02 12.05
C PHE A 320 32.90 0.89 13.09
N CYS A 321 32.77 -0.06 14.00
CA CYS A 321 33.82 -0.41 14.93
C CYS A 321 33.92 -1.92 15.11
N MET A 322 35.12 -2.39 15.44
CA MET A 322 35.39 -3.76 15.80
C MET A 322 35.69 -3.84 17.29
N LEU A 323 35.17 -4.84 17.94
CA LEU A 323 35.37 -5.06 19.37
C LEU A 323 35.65 -6.53 19.67
N THR A 324 36.42 -6.78 20.73
CA THR A 324 36.70 -8.13 21.22
C THR A 324 36.02 -8.32 22.56
N VAL A 325 35.02 -9.21 22.63
CA VAL A 325 34.31 -9.53 23.89
C VAL A 325 34.90 -10.79 24.48
N LYS A 326 35.82 -10.64 25.44
CA LYS A 326 36.53 -11.74 26.09
C LYS A 326 35.94 -12.13 27.45
N ARG A 327 35.48 -11.14 28.23
CA ARG A 327 35.01 -11.30 29.61
C ARG A 327 33.48 -11.32 29.65
N ASN A 328 32.92 -11.86 30.70
CA ASN A 328 31.45 -11.85 30.95
C ASN A 328 30.96 -10.52 31.53
N GLN A 329 31.82 -9.50 31.54
CA GLN A 329 31.48 -8.16 31.99
C GLN A 329 31.00 -7.30 30.80
N PRO A 330 30.13 -6.32 31.03
CA PRO A 330 29.68 -5.38 29.98
C PRO A 330 30.91 -4.65 29.37
N PHE A 331 30.93 -4.60 28.08
CA PHE A 331 31.83 -3.75 27.30
C PHE A 331 31.04 -2.59 26.73
N SER A 332 31.31 -1.38 27.18
CA SER A 332 30.56 -0.19 26.78
C SER A 332 31.48 0.81 26.06
N PHE A 333 30.93 1.45 25.04
CA PHE A 333 31.57 2.54 24.31
C PHE A 333 30.52 3.56 23.86
N ARG A 334 31.00 4.75 23.39
CA ARG A 334 30.10 5.83 23.00
C ARG A 334 30.33 6.20 21.53
N LEU A 335 29.23 6.55 20.85
CA LEU A 335 29.22 7.13 19.51
C LEU A 335 28.58 8.51 19.54
N ASP A 336 29.24 9.48 18.91
CA ASP A 336 28.72 10.85 18.79
C ASP A 336 27.54 10.90 17.83
N LYS A 337 26.41 11.43 18.28
CA LYS A 337 25.20 11.60 17.48
C LYS A 337 25.32 12.67 16.40
N LYS A 338 26.27 13.62 16.53
CA LYS A 338 26.48 14.70 15.55
C LYS A 338 26.82 14.21 14.15
N ASN A 339 27.40 13.00 14.07
CA ASN A 339 27.75 12.36 12.81
C ASN A 339 26.63 11.52 12.20
N LEU A 340 25.48 11.45 12.84
CA LEU A 340 24.31 10.67 12.39
C LEU A 340 23.22 11.62 11.88
N PRO A 341 22.52 11.28 10.79
CA PRO A 341 21.42 12.09 10.31
C PRO A 341 20.22 12.00 11.29
N VAL A 342 19.44 13.05 11.31
CA VAL A 342 18.18 13.06 12.08
C VAL A 342 17.22 12.01 11.54
N GLY A 343 16.67 11.18 12.42
CA GLY A 343 15.73 10.11 12.07
C GLY A 343 16.13 8.75 12.62
N VAL A 344 15.59 7.70 12.05
CA VAL A 344 15.86 6.34 12.50
C VAL A 344 17.21 5.87 12.03
N SER A 345 18.04 5.39 12.97
CA SER A 345 19.32 4.71 12.73
C SER A 345 19.23 3.27 13.22
N GLN A 346 19.82 2.34 12.47
CA GLN A 346 19.92 0.93 12.78
C GLN A 346 21.35 0.61 13.23
N LEU A 347 21.49 0.01 14.40
CA LEU A 347 22.75 -0.51 14.89
C LEU A 347 22.71 -2.04 14.77
N VAL A 348 23.73 -2.61 14.13
CA VAL A 348 23.81 -4.04 13.85
C VAL A 348 25.08 -4.60 14.49
N LEU A 349 24.92 -5.59 15.38
CA LEU A 349 26.02 -6.39 15.92
C LEU A 349 26.14 -7.67 15.09
N PHE A 350 27.30 -7.95 14.52
CA PHE A 350 27.51 -9.09 13.64
C PHE A 350 28.83 -9.78 13.87
N ASP A 351 28.93 -11.05 13.48
CA ASP A 351 30.11 -11.89 13.65
C ASP A 351 31.00 -11.91 12.39
N LYS A 352 32.09 -12.67 12.45
CA LYS A 352 33.06 -12.89 11.37
C LYS A 352 32.46 -13.56 10.10
N ALA A 353 31.28 -14.18 10.19
CA ALA A 353 30.56 -14.76 9.06
C ALA A 353 29.55 -13.78 8.44
N GLY A 354 29.43 -12.57 9.01
CA GLY A 354 28.42 -11.59 8.60
C GLY A 354 27.03 -11.87 9.16
N GLN A 355 26.89 -12.84 10.10
CA GLN A 355 25.61 -13.13 10.72
C GLN A 355 25.25 -12.07 11.76
N VAL A 356 24.02 -11.57 11.70
CA VAL A 356 23.49 -10.64 12.69
C VAL A 356 23.25 -11.38 14.00
N LEU A 357 23.88 -10.92 15.07
CA LEU A 357 23.72 -11.45 16.43
C LEU A 357 22.67 -10.64 17.20
N ALA A 358 22.62 -9.35 16.96
CA ALA A 358 21.62 -8.46 17.54
C ALA A 358 21.48 -7.19 16.68
N ASP A 359 20.34 -6.56 16.71
CA ASP A 359 20.14 -5.26 16.09
C ASP A 359 19.18 -4.37 16.88
N ARG A 360 19.29 -3.05 16.71
CA ARG A 360 18.53 -2.05 17.43
C ARG A 360 18.26 -0.83 16.57
N LEU A 361 17.01 -0.37 16.54
CA LEU A 361 16.64 0.94 15.98
C LEU A 361 16.63 2.00 17.05
N VAL A 362 17.20 3.17 16.75
CA VAL A 362 17.15 4.37 17.60
C VAL A 362 16.77 5.58 16.76
N PHE A 363 16.07 6.53 17.35
CA PHE A 363 15.82 7.82 16.71
C PHE A 363 16.87 8.83 17.16
N VAL A 364 17.57 9.43 16.21
CA VAL A 364 18.67 10.37 16.49
C VAL A 364 18.25 11.78 16.13
N GLY A 365 18.60 12.73 16.99
CA GLY A 365 18.47 14.17 16.75
C GLY A 365 17.03 14.70 16.87
N LYS A 366 16.91 15.98 16.67
CA LYS A 366 15.66 16.73 16.55
C LYS A 366 15.49 17.16 15.10
N PRO A 367 14.32 16.98 14.49
CA PRO A 367 14.10 17.43 13.12
C PRO A 367 14.28 18.93 12.97
N ASP A 368 15.11 19.35 12.03
CA ASP A 368 15.22 20.72 11.57
C ASP A 368 14.07 21.01 10.63
N THR A 369 12.98 21.55 11.16
CA THR A 369 11.76 21.85 10.41
C THR A 369 11.71 23.32 10.00
N LEU A 370 11.10 23.58 8.83
CA LEU A 370 10.72 24.94 8.47
C LEU A 370 9.66 25.46 9.44
N SER A 371 9.76 26.72 9.81
CA SER A 371 8.74 27.41 10.57
C SER A 371 7.68 27.93 9.61
N LEU A 372 6.43 27.56 9.84
CA LEU A 372 5.27 27.96 9.05
C LEU A 372 4.34 28.79 9.92
N ALA A 373 4.22 30.08 9.63
CA ALA A 373 3.20 30.95 10.22
C ALA A 373 2.05 31.11 9.22
N VAL A 374 0.86 30.71 9.65
CA VAL A 374 -0.37 30.78 8.84
C VAL A 374 -1.38 31.65 9.59
N ARG A 375 -1.93 32.66 8.92
CA ARG A 375 -2.88 33.60 9.53
C ARG A 375 -4.07 33.81 8.61
N THR A 376 -5.26 33.67 9.17
CA THR A 376 -6.51 34.00 8.51
C THR A 376 -6.83 35.50 8.71
N ASP A 377 -7.50 36.12 7.77
CA ASP A 377 -7.92 37.53 7.85
C ASP A 377 -9.06 37.78 8.85
N LYS A 378 -9.78 36.70 9.25
CA LYS A 378 -10.84 36.73 10.27
C LYS A 378 -10.71 35.53 11.19
N GLU A 379 -11.20 35.65 12.43
CA GLU A 379 -11.30 34.53 13.38
C GLU A 379 -12.51 33.63 13.07
N GLN A 380 -13.56 34.18 12.50
CA GLN A 380 -14.79 33.47 12.16
C GLN A 380 -15.36 33.98 10.82
N TYR A 381 -15.95 33.10 10.06
CA TYR A 381 -16.51 33.41 8.75
C TYR A 381 -18.01 33.13 8.69
N LEU A 382 -18.70 33.95 7.87
CA LEU A 382 -20.09 33.75 7.50
C LEU A 382 -20.20 32.91 6.22
N PRO A 383 -21.38 32.37 5.92
CA PRO A 383 -21.63 31.72 4.64
C PRO A 383 -21.21 32.60 3.46
N TYR A 384 -20.49 32.00 2.51
CA TYR A 384 -20.00 32.63 1.28
C TYR A 384 -19.04 33.82 1.46
N ASP A 385 -18.56 34.08 2.68
CA ASP A 385 -17.51 35.07 2.93
C ASP A 385 -16.26 34.79 2.10
N SER A 386 -15.58 35.86 1.71
CA SER A 386 -14.22 35.73 1.19
C SER A 386 -13.26 35.41 2.33
N ILE A 387 -12.48 34.35 2.20
CA ILE A 387 -11.46 33.89 3.14
C ILE A 387 -10.09 34.29 2.59
N GLY A 388 -9.35 35.12 3.36
CA GLY A 388 -7.97 35.48 3.05
C GLY A 388 -7.01 34.75 3.99
N ILE A 389 -5.97 34.09 3.47
CA ILE A 389 -4.95 33.40 4.27
C ILE A 389 -3.57 33.85 3.81
N SER A 390 -2.76 34.28 4.77
CA SER A 390 -1.35 34.60 4.58
C SER A 390 -0.45 33.53 5.16
N PHE A 391 0.60 33.22 4.43
CA PHE A 391 1.63 32.24 4.79
C PHE A 391 2.97 32.94 4.89
N GLU A 392 3.78 32.56 5.88
CA GLU A 392 5.16 32.98 6.01
C GLU A 392 6.01 31.77 6.39
N VAL A 393 7.06 31.50 5.61
CA VAL A 393 7.92 30.35 5.74
C VAL A 393 9.34 30.81 6.04
N ASN A 394 9.88 30.32 7.16
CA ASN A 394 11.26 30.59 7.53
C ASN A 394 12.01 29.27 7.73
N ASP A 395 13.31 29.29 7.42
CA ASP A 395 14.21 28.18 7.69
C ASP A 395 14.49 28.04 9.20
N PRO A 396 15.17 26.97 9.68
CA PRO A 396 15.49 26.82 11.10
C PRO A 396 16.38 27.93 11.69
N GLN A 397 17.04 28.70 10.83
CA GLN A 397 17.84 29.88 11.22
C GLN A 397 17.05 31.19 11.23
N GLY A 398 15.75 31.12 10.92
CA GLY A 398 14.83 32.26 10.89
C GLY A 398 14.92 33.10 9.61
N GLN A 399 15.60 32.59 8.56
CA GLN A 399 15.66 33.28 7.28
C GLN A 399 14.46 32.88 6.40
N PRO A 400 13.93 33.81 5.57
CA PRO A 400 12.87 33.51 4.63
C PRO A 400 13.21 32.34 3.71
N ALA A 401 12.27 31.45 3.50
CA ALA A 401 12.45 30.28 2.64
C ALA A 401 11.50 30.29 1.45
N GLN A 402 12.07 30.37 0.24
CA GLN A 402 11.30 30.22 -1.00
C GLN A 402 11.05 28.74 -1.24
N THR A 403 9.77 28.34 -1.30
CA THR A 403 9.37 26.92 -1.47
C THR A 403 7.98 26.81 -2.08
N LEU A 404 7.57 25.57 -2.39
CA LEU A 404 6.22 25.25 -2.85
C LEU A 404 5.42 24.62 -1.71
N LEU A 405 4.30 25.21 -1.37
CA LEU A 405 3.40 24.77 -0.34
C LEU A 405 2.28 23.91 -0.94
N SER A 406 2.01 22.76 -0.37
CA SER A 406 0.77 22.03 -0.60
C SER A 406 -0.23 22.44 0.47
N VAL A 407 -1.32 23.10 0.07
CA VAL A 407 -2.28 23.75 0.94
C VAL A 407 -3.65 23.09 0.81
N SER A 408 -4.20 22.63 1.92
CA SER A 408 -5.60 22.20 2.05
C SER A 408 -6.33 23.09 3.05
N VAL A 409 -7.49 23.61 2.65
CA VAL A 409 -8.43 24.27 3.56
C VAL A 409 -9.78 23.59 3.45
N ARG A 410 -10.32 23.17 4.59
CA ARG A 410 -11.54 22.37 4.64
C ARG A 410 -12.51 22.84 5.73
N ASP A 411 -13.77 22.47 5.59
CA ASP A 411 -14.77 22.64 6.64
C ASP A 411 -14.41 21.74 7.82
N GLY A 412 -14.03 22.34 8.93
CA GLY A 412 -13.50 21.62 10.10
C GLY A 412 -14.57 21.01 10.99
N ARG A 413 -15.84 21.09 10.62
CA ARG A 413 -16.89 20.42 11.37
C ARG A 413 -16.78 18.93 11.21
N GLU A 414 -16.78 18.21 12.32
CA GLU A 414 -16.78 16.76 12.36
C GLU A 414 -15.62 16.10 11.57
N GLU A 415 -14.46 16.73 11.65
CA GLU A 415 -13.27 16.22 11.02
C GLU A 415 -12.85 14.87 11.62
N VAL A 416 -12.55 13.90 10.76
CA VAL A 416 -11.86 12.69 11.18
C VAL A 416 -10.40 13.03 11.44
N GLU A 417 -9.92 12.73 12.65
CA GLU A 417 -8.58 13.05 13.06
C GLU A 417 -7.54 12.30 12.20
N SER A 418 -6.68 13.04 11.53
CA SER A 418 -5.49 12.51 10.87
C SER A 418 -4.25 12.83 11.72
N ARG A 419 -3.44 11.80 11.96
CA ARG A 419 -2.27 11.88 12.84
C ARG A 419 -0.96 11.69 12.09
N HIS A 420 -1.04 11.62 10.77
CA HIS A 420 0.09 11.50 9.87
C HIS A 420 0.43 12.83 9.22
N SER A 421 1.71 13.06 8.98
CA SER A 421 2.22 14.23 8.25
C SER A 421 3.45 13.83 7.46
N MET A 422 3.92 14.70 6.58
CA MET A 422 5.19 14.50 5.88
C MET A 422 6.34 14.23 6.85
N LEU A 423 6.37 14.93 7.99
CA LEU A 423 7.39 14.76 9.02
C LEU A 423 7.36 13.34 9.61
N THR A 424 6.18 12.91 10.06
CA THR A 424 6.03 11.57 10.67
C THR A 424 6.33 10.47 9.69
N ASP A 425 5.88 10.61 8.44
CA ASP A 425 6.01 9.56 7.45
C ASP A 425 7.44 9.44 6.92
N LEU A 426 8.08 10.54 6.55
CA LEU A 426 9.44 10.49 6.00
C LEU A 426 10.53 10.18 7.04
N LEU A 427 10.33 10.54 8.32
CA LEU A 427 11.34 10.35 9.36
C LEU A 427 11.13 9.10 10.23
N LEU A 428 9.91 8.59 10.33
CA LEU A 428 9.58 7.46 11.21
C LEU A 428 8.85 6.33 10.47
N MET A 429 7.65 6.59 9.94
CA MET A 429 6.77 5.53 9.43
C MET A 429 7.34 4.81 8.21
N SER A 430 8.12 5.49 7.36
CA SER A 430 8.82 4.87 6.23
C SER A 430 9.98 3.96 6.64
N GLU A 431 10.45 4.03 7.89
CA GLU A 431 11.59 3.26 8.40
C GLU A 431 11.18 2.06 9.26
N ILE A 432 9.91 2.02 9.68
CA ILE A 432 9.36 0.95 10.54
C ILE A 432 8.13 0.34 9.90
N LYS A 433 7.72 -0.83 10.36
CA LYS A 433 6.50 -1.52 9.92
C LYS A 433 5.58 -1.75 11.11
N GLY A 434 4.28 -1.67 10.83
CA GLY A 434 3.23 -1.88 11.80
C GLY A 434 2.45 -0.60 12.07
N TYR A 435 1.32 -0.77 12.73
CA TYR A 435 0.43 0.33 13.07
C TYR A 435 0.98 1.14 14.24
N VAL A 436 1.08 2.45 14.06
CA VAL A 436 1.36 3.42 15.12
C VAL A 436 0.14 4.32 15.22
N ARG A 437 -0.51 4.30 16.39
CA ARG A 437 -1.81 4.96 16.54
C ARG A 437 -1.74 6.47 16.38
N ARG A 438 -0.72 7.13 16.96
CA ARG A 438 -0.53 8.58 16.95
C ARG A 438 0.92 8.95 16.62
N PRO A 439 1.36 8.79 15.35
CA PRO A 439 2.75 9.08 15.00
C PRO A 439 3.12 10.56 15.23
N SER A 440 2.20 11.51 15.07
CA SER A 440 2.45 12.94 15.35
C SER A 440 2.82 13.20 16.79
N TRP A 441 2.25 12.47 17.74
CA TRP A 441 2.50 12.65 19.16
C TRP A 441 3.99 12.58 19.52
N TYR A 442 4.73 11.68 18.91
CA TYR A 442 6.18 11.52 19.16
C TYR A 442 7.03 12.73 18.78
N PHE A 443 6.47 13.68 18.03
CA PHE A 443 7.12 14.90 17.55
C PHE A 443 6.51 16.20 18.09
N GLU A 444 5.48 16.13 18.94
CA GLU A 444 4.82 17.29 19.54
C GLU A 444 5.72 18.02 20.53
N SER A 445 6.60 17.27 21.23
CA SER A 445 7.55 17.83 22.18
C SER A 445 8.85 17.05 22.17
N ASP A 446 9.95 17.72 22.48
CA ASP A 446 11.30 17.14 22.61
C ASP A 446 11.66 16.88 24.09
N ASP A 447 10.68 16.62 24.95
CA ASP A 447 10.87 16.29 26.36
C ASP A 447 11.25 14.81 26.58
N THR A 448 11.60 14.49 27.82
CA THR A 448 12.02 13.13 28.18
C THR A 448 10.92 12.09 27.98
N LEU A 449 9.64 12.46 28.14
CA LEU A 449 8.51 11.55 27.97
C LEU A 449 8.38 11.10 26.51
N HIS A 450 8.35 12.06 25.58
CA HIS A 450 8.22 11.80 24.16
C HIS A 450 9.42 11.04 23.59
N ARG A 451 10.65 11.44 23.98
CA ARG A 451 11.88 10.73 23.59
C ARG A 451 11.91 9.28 24.09
N ARG A 452 11.51 9.06 25.35
CA ARG A 452 11.43 7.72 25.93
C ARG A 452 10.39 6.86 25.23
N ALA A 453 9.20 7.37 25.01
CA ALA A 453 8.15 6.66 24.29
C ALA A 453 8.56 6.29 22.85
N LEU A 454 9.28 7.19 22.15
CA LEU A 454 9.82 6.92 20.82
C LEU A 454 10.88 5.81 20.85
N ASP A 455 11.78 5.80 21.85
CA ASP A 455 12.75 4.73 22.04
C ASP A 455 12.09 3.38 22.32
N GLU A 456 11.06 3.36 23.15
CA GLU A 456 10.25 2.16 23.46
C GLU A 456 9.49 1.66 22.21
N LEU A 457 8.91 2.56 21.41
CA LEU A 457 8.29 2.22 20.12
C LEU A 457 9.29 1.50 19.21
N LEU A 458 10.51 2.02 19.07
CA LEU A 458 11.55 1.46 18.22
C LEU A 458 12.16 0.15 18.75
N MET A 459 11.96 -0.19 20.04
CA MET A 459 12.24 -1.51 20.55
C MET A 459 11.17 -2.55 20.17
N VAL A 460 9.90 -2.11 20.12
CA VAL A 460 8.75 -2.97 19.77
C VAL A 460 8.66 -3.21 18.27
N GLN A 461 8.88 -2.18 17.44
CA GLN A 461 8.77 -2.28 15.98
C GLN A 461 10.00 -2.96 15.37
N GLY A 462 9.87 -4.27 15.14
CA GLY A 462 11.01 -5.13 14.76
C GLY A 462 11.40 -5.15 13.27
N TRP A 463 10.60 -4.55 12.36
CA TRP A 463 10.93 -4.59 10.94
C TRP A 463 12.06 -3.60 10.60
N ARG A 464 12.88 -4.01 9.63
CA ARG A 464 14.00 -3.23 9.13
C ARG A 464 13.83 -2.95 7.64
N ARG A 465 13.85 -1.70 7.25
CA ARG A 465 13.82 -1.29 5.84
C ARG A 465 15.07 -1.76 5.09
N TYR A 466 16.20 -1.74 5.77
CA TYR A 466 17.51 -2.05 5.17
C TYR A 466 17.97 -3.43 5.65
N GLU A 467 17.84 -4.42 4.77
CA GLU A 467 18.11 -5.81 5.13
C GLU A 467 19.62 -6.09 5.07
N TRP A 468 20.23 -6.27 6.23
CA TRP A 468 21.66 -6.47 6.40
C TRP A 468 22.26 -7.51 5.46
N LYS A 469 21.64 -8.67 5.30
CA LYS A 469 22.19 -9.78 4.52
C LYS A 469 22.47 -9.42 3.07
N HIS A 470 21.54 -8.72 2.42
CA HIS A 470 21.71 -8.25 1.06
C HIS A 470 22.71 -7.08 0.98
N TRP A 471 22.63 -6.17 1.92
CA TRP A 471 23.46 -4.97 1.93
C TRP A 471 24.94 -5.26 2.23
N ALA A 472 25.20 -6.18 3.17
CA ALA A 472 26.54 -6.63 3.51
C ALA A 472 27.11 -7.69 2.54
N GLY A 473 26.35 -8.10 1.52
CA GLY A 473 26.77 -9.09 0.53
C GLY A 473 26.85 -10.51 1.06
N VAL A 474 26.15 -10.82 2.17
CA VAL A 474 26.01 -12.19 2.71
C VAL A 474 25.12 -13.03 1.81
N GLU A 475 24.05 -12.44 1.31
CA GLU A 475 23.13 -13.04 0.35
C GLU A 475 23.09 -12.18 -0.93
N PRO A 476 22.92 -12.79 -2.13
CA PRO A 476 22.84 -12.05 -3.37
C PRO A 476 21.57 -11.19 -3.41
N PHE A 477 21.66 -9.99 -4.00
CA PHE A 477 20.55 -9.12 -4.28
C PHE A 477 20.24 -9.12 -5.78
N GLU A 478 18.99 -9.34 -6.13
CA GLU A 478 18.51 -9.33 -7.52
C GLU A 478 17.82 -8.00 -7.82
N LEU A 479 18.42 -7.18 -8.67
CA LEU A 479 17.81 -5.95 -9.18
C LEU A 479 16.89 -6.28 -10.35
N LYS A 480 15.58 -6.19 -10.14
CA LYS A 480 14.55 -6.50 -11.15
C LYS A 480 14.14 -5.27 -11.97
N TYR A 481 14.02 -4.13 -11.30
CA TYR A 481 13.50 -2.90 -11.89
C TYR A 481 14.54 -1.78 -11.79
N LEU A 482 14.85 -1.15 -12.91
CA LEU A 482 15.62 0.10 -12.94
C LEU A 482 14.68 1.29 -12.72
N PRO A 483 15.21 2.48 -12.35
CA PRO A 483 14.41 3.70 -12.32
C PRO A 483 13.83 4.02 -13.71
N GLU A 484 12.51 3.99 -13.85
CA GLU A 484 11.82 4.23 -15.11
C GLU A 484 12.05 5.65 -15.63
N GLN A 485 12.36 5.78 -16.93
CA GLN A 485 12.55 7.08 -17.58
C GLN A 485 11.30 7.59 -18.30
N GLY A 486 10.20 6.92 -18.16
CA GLY A 486 8.88 7.15 -18.71
C GLY A 486 8.02 5.93 -18.43
N ILE A 487 6.95 5.76 -19.15
CA ILE A 487 6.16 4.53 -19.08
C ILE A 487 6.89 3.47 -19.90
N GLU A 488 7.44 2.46 -19.20
CA GLU A 488 8.24 1.41 -19.82
C GLU A 488 7.39 0.16 -20.08
N LEU A 489 7.34 -0.28 -21.34
CA LEU A 489 6.79 -1.56 -21.75
C LEU A 489 7.89 -2.53 -22.08
N HIS A 490 7.76 -3.72 -21.53
CA HIS A 490 8.68 -4.83 -21.79
C HIS A 490 7.94 -5.99 -22.40
N GLY A 491 8.62 -6.75 -23.25
CA GLY A 491 8.06 -7.93 -23.86
C GLY A 491 9.11 -8.84 -24.48
N GLN A 492 8.64 -9.93 -25.07
CA GLN A 492 9.49 -10.91 -25.74
C GLN A 492 8.85 -11.35 -27.05
N VAL A 493 9.67 -11.50 -28.07
CA VAL A 493 9.26 -12.12 -29.34
C VAL A 493 9.66 -13.59 -29.30
N VAL A 494 8.68 -14.46 -29.51
CA VAL A 494 8.89 -15.93 -29.51
C VAL A 494 8.34 -16.55 -30.76
N SER A 495 8.86 -17.74 -31.13
CA SER A 495 8.33 -18.52 -32.27
C SER A 495 6.91 -19.01 -31.96
N MET A 496 6.05 -19.12 -32.98
CA MET A 496 4.68 -19.65 -32.85
C MET A 496 4.66 -21.08 -32.30
N VAL A 497 5.60 -21.90 -32.82
CA VAL A 497 5.76 -23.30 -32.39
C VAL A 497 6.93 -23.38 -31.42
N ARG A 498 6.75 -23.97 -30.24
CA ARG A 498 7.75 -24.18 -29.19
C ARG A 498 8.17 -22.96 -28.39
N SER A 499 7.55 -21.77 -28.58
CA SER A 499 7.82 -20.53 -27.82
C SER A 499 9.32 -20.21 -27.63
N LYS A 500 10.16 -20.51 -28.60
CA LYS A 500 11.59 -20.20 -28.56
C LYS A 500 11.82 -18.71 -28.75
N PRO A 501 12.66 -18.05 -27.95
CA PRO A 501 13.04 -16.64 -28.12
C PRO A 501 13.56 -16.37 -29.54
N ARG A 502 13.29 -15.17 -30.05
CA ARG A 502 13.74 -14.71 -31.36
C ARG A 502 14.59 -13.46 -31.19
N PRO A 503 15.93 -13.61 -31.21
CA PRO A 503 16.86 -12.50 -31.21
C PRO A 503 16.91 -11.76 -32.54
N ASP A 504 17.41 -10.52 -32.50
CA ASP A 504 17.68 -9.68 -33.68
C ASP A 504 16.48 -9.48 -34.61
N VAL A 505 15.27 -9.49 -34.02
CA VAL A 505 14.02 -9.27 -34.74
C VAL A 505 13.58 -7.83 -34.51
N GLN A 506 13.20 -7.14 -35.59
CA GLN A 506 12.70 -5.79 -35.54
C GLN A 506 11.23 -5.77 -35.08
N VAL A 507 10.93 -4.97 -34.07
CA VAL A 507 9.59 -4.73 -33.54
C VAL A 507 9.25 -3.26 -33.81
N THR A 508 8.12 -3.02 -34.48
CA THR A 508 7.59 -1.68 -34.71
C THR A 508 6.40 -1.47 -33.78
N SER A 509 6.42 -0.41 -32.98
CA SER A 509 5.27 0.05 -32.23
C SER A 509 4.56 1.17 -32.99
N PHE A 510 3.24 1.12 -33.03
CA PHE A 510 2.40 2.14 -33.58
C PHE A 510 1.32 2.50 -32.56
N LEU A 511 1.34 3.73 -32.10
CA LEU A 511 0.41 4.27 -31.12
C LEU A 511 -0.56 5.23 -31.81
N THR A 512 -1.85 5.07 -31.55
CA THR A 512 -2.89 5.96 -32.07
C THR A 512 -3.87 6.35 -30.98
N LYS A 513 -4.17 7.65 -30.88
CA LYS A 513 -5.27 8.19 -30.07
C LYS A 513 -6.31 8.75 -31.03
N ARG A 514 -7.55 8.32 -30.90
CA ARG A 514 -8.67 8.87 -31.68
C ARG A 514 -9.14 10.14 -30.98
N GLY A 515 -9.27 11.22 -31.70
CA GLY A 515 -9.86 12.44 -31.18
C GLY A 515 -11.31 12.22 -30.75
N GLU A 516 -11.77 12.95 -29.75
CA GLU A 516 -13.17 12.94 -29.33
C GLU A 516 -14.06 13.52 -30.42
N GLU A 517 -15.14 12.83 -30.78
CA GLU A 517 -16.05 13.23 -31.88
C GLU A 517 -16.70 14.60 -31.63
N ASP A 518 -16.82 15.02 -30.37
CA ASP A 518 -17.45 16.28 -29.98
C ASP A 518 -16.48 17.49 -29.91
N ASN A 519 -15.16 17.28 -30.13
CA ASN A 519 -14.17 18.37 -30.09
C ASN A 519 -13.49 18.54 -31.44
N PRO A 520 -13.93 19.54 -32.27
CA PRO A 520 -13.42 19.74 -33.63
C PRO A 520 -11.94 20.15 -33.71
N THR A 521 -11.31 20.48 -32.60
CA THR A 521 -9.88 20.79 -32.50
C THR A 521 -9.00 19.59 -32.16
N ASP A 522 -9.61 18.46 -31.76
CA ASP A 522 -8.88 17.26 -31.36
C ASP A 522 -8.56 16.40 -32.60
N GLN A 523 -7.31 16.43 -33.04
CA GLN A 523 -6.85 15.70 -34.22
C GLN A 523 -6.41 14.28 -33.84
N ASN A 524 -6.65 13.30 -34.73
CA ASN A 524 -6.09 11.97 -34.63
C ASN A 524 -4.56 12.04 -34.55
N THR A 525 -4.00 11.66 -33.43
CA THR A 525 -2.57 11.68 -33.19
C THR A 525 -1.99 10.28 -33.32
N SER A 526 -0.84 10.17 -33.99
CA SER A 526 -0.13 8.89 -34.10
C SER A 526 1.36 9.08 -33.89
N CYS A 527 2.00 8.12 -33.25
CA CYS A 527 3.45 8.03 -33.14
C CYS A 527 3.89 6.58 -33.35
N PHE A 528 5.10 6.42 -33.85
CA PHE A 528 5.67 5.10 -34.06
C PHE A 528 7.14 5.06 -33.60
N ASP A 529 7.59 3.91 -33.21
CA ASP A 529 8.99 3.65 -32.89
C ASP A 529 9.39 2.25 -33.38
N VAL A 530 10.70 2.05 -33.58
CA VAL A 530 11.25 0.81 -34.10
C VAL A 530 12.45 0.40 -33.24
N PHE A 531 12.39 -0.80 -32.72
CA PHE A 531 13.42 -1.35 -31.86
C PHE A 531 13.73 -2.81 -32.23
N THR A 532 14.84 -3.34 -31.73
CA THR A 532 15.29 -4.71 -32.06
C THR A 532 15.35 -5.53 -30.77
N THR A 533 14.93 -6.78 -30.86
CA THR A 533 15.04 -7.73 -29.75
C THR A 533 16.50 -8.07 -29.45
N ASP A 534 16.81 -8.24 -28.15
CA ASP A 534 18.12 -8.70 -27.67
C ASP A 534 18.38 -10.19 -27.94
N SER A 535 19.52 -10.71 -27.45
CA SER A 535 19.92 -12.12 -27.56
C SER A 535 18.91 -13.10 -26.94
N SER A 536 18.08 -12.65 -26.01
CA SER A 536 16.99 -13.44 -25.38
C SER A 536 15.63 -13.20 -26.02
N GLY A 537 15.58 -12.49 -27.15
CA GLY A 537 14.34 -12.14 -27.84
C GLY A 537 13.50 -11.07 -27.13
N ARG A 538 14.05 -10.37 -26.12
CA ARG A 538 13.34 -9.35 -25.34
C ARG A 538 13.49 -7.98 -26.00
N PHE A 539 12.48 -7.16 -25.79
CA PHE A 539 12.45 -5.75 -26.18
C PHE A 539 11.88 -4.89 -25.06
N SER A 540 12.23 -3.62 -25.08
CA SER A 540 11.60 -2.59 -24.26
C SER A 540 11.51 -1.30 -25.04
N PHE A 541 10.49 -0.52 -24.77
CA PHE A 541 10.38 0.85 -25.27
C PHE A 541 9.75 1.75 -24.21
N ILE A 542 10.04 3.06 -24.29
CA ILE A 542 9.60 4.07 -23.36
C ILE A 542 8.58 4.95 -24.06
N SER A 543 7.46 5.20 -23.42
CA SER A 543 6.42 6.11 -23.89
C SER A 543 6.22 7.27 -22.90
N GLN A 544 5.86 8.43 -23.42
CA GLN A 544 5.53 9.62 -22.62
C GLN A 544 4.16 10.20 -23.00
N VAL A 545 3.29 9.37 -23.56
CA VAL A 545 1.95 9.77 -23.98
C VAL A 545 1.02 9.98 -22.79
N GLU A 546 0.00 10.81 -22.96
CA GLU A 546 -1.05 11.08 -21.97
C GLU A 546 -2.37 10.44 -22.39
N GLY A 547 -3.09 9.86 -21.42
CA GLY A 547 -4.36 9.19 -21.67
C GLY A 547 -4.20 7.78 -22.26
N LYS A 548 -5.30 7.23 -22.77
CA LYS A 548 -5.36 5.86 -23.28
C LYS A 548 -5.12 5.80 -24.79
N TRP A 549 -4.18 4.99 -25.23
CA TRP A 549 -3.77 4.88 -26.63
C TRP A 549 -3.93 3.43 -27.14
N ASN A 550 -4.31 3.30 -28.41
CA ASN A 550 -4.21 2.03 -29.11
C ASN A 550 -2.74 1.74 -29.44
N LEU A 551 -2.22 0.58 -29.00
CA LEU A 551 -0.89 0.12 -29.30
C LEU A 551 -0.93 -1.07 -30.27
N ILE A 552 -0.30 -0.92 -31.41
CA ILE A 552 -0.10 -2.00 -32.38
C ILE A 552 1.40 -2.30 -32.43
N LEU A 553 1.77 -3.53 -32.10
CA LEU A 553 3.13 -4.04 -32.25
C LEU A 553 3.18 -4.94 -33.46
N SER A 554 4.18 -4.75 -34.32
CA SER A 554 4.39 -5.56 -35.53
C SER A 554 5.83 -6.07 -35.59
N VAL A 555 6.01 -7.31 -35.98
CA VAL A 555 7.32 -7.97 -36.04
C VAL A 555 7.76 -8.14 -37.51
N SER A 556 8.99 -7.75 -37.76
CA SER A 556 9.64 -8.03 -39.06
C SER A 556 11.04 -8.61 -38.85
N GLU A 557 11.40 -9.54 -39.70
CA GLU A 557 12.74 -10.14 -39.77
C GLU A 557 13.30 -9.98 -41.20
N LYS A 558 14.46 -9.34 -41.30
CA LYS A 558 15.07 -9.03 -42.62
C LYS A 558 14.12 -8.34 -43.60
N GLY A 559 13.34 -7.36 -43.06
CA GLY A 559 12.38 -6.58 -43.89
C GLY A 559 11.10 -7.29 -44.29
N LYS A 560 10.87 -8.53 -43.85
CA LYS A 560 9.64 -9.30 -44.16
C LYS A 560 8.85 -9.55 -42.87
N LYS A 561 7.51 -9.37 -42.92
CA LYS A 561 6.62 -9.78 -41.82
C LYS A 561 6.83 -11.26 -41.53
N LYS A 562 6.93 -11.60 -40.27
CA LYS A 562 7.08 -12.97 -39.77
C LYS A 562 6.01 -13.32 -38.78
N ASP A 563 5.58 -14.58 -38.82
CA ASP A 563 4.62 -15.16 -37.90
C ASP A 563 5.29 -15.49 -36.56
N HIS A 564 5.66 -14.47 -35.82
CA HIS A 564 6.19 -14.60 -34.47
C HIS A 564 5.13 -14.12 -33.45
N ARG A 565 5.13 -14.70 -32.27
CA ARG A 565 4.25 -14.29 -31.20
C ARG A 565 4.94 -13.21 -30.35
N ILE A 566 4.24 -12.11 -30.10
CA ILE A 566 4.68 -11.03 -29.21
C ILE A 566 4.03 -11.25 -27.84
N VAL A 567 4.83 -11.43 -26.82
CA VAL A 567 4.39 -11.58 -25.43
C VAL A 567 4.82 -10.33 -24.68
N LEU A 568 3.86 -9.59 -24.12
CA LEU A 568 4.16 -8.48 -23.21
C LEU A 568 4.34 -9.02 -21.80
N ASP A 569 5.24 -8.41 -21.06
CA ASP A 569 5.45 -8.76 -19.67
C ASP A 569 4.21 -8.33 -18.85
N ARG A 570 3.87 -9.15 -17.87
CA ARG A 570 2.81 -8.80 -16.92
C ARG A 570 3.30 -7.66 -16.03
N VAL A 571 2.44 -6.67 -15.84
CA VAL A 571 2.72 -5.63 -14.86
C VAL A 571 2.54 -6.23 -13.47
N PHE A 572 3.55 -6.07 -12.63
CA PHE A 572 3.51 -6.51 -11.25
C PHE A 572 2.81 -5.43 -10.41
N HIS A 573 1.84 -5.84 -9.59
CA HIS A 573 1.25 -5.02 -8.55
C HIS A 573 1.66 -5.54 -7.19
N PRO A 574 2.01 -4.67 -6.24
CA PRO A 574 2.20 -5.07 -4.86
C PRO A 574 0.94 -5.75 -4.33
N GLU A 575 1.08 -6.79 -3.51
CA GLU A 575 -0.08 -7.37 -2.84
C GLU A 575 -0.74 -6.34 -1.91
N PRO A 576 -2.09 -6.30 -1.84
CA PRO A 576 -2.80 -5.46 -0.88
C PRO A 576 -2.39 -5.86 0.55
N ARG A 577 -1.98 -4.88 1.35
CA ARG A 577 -1.64 -5.16 2.73
C ARG A 577 -2.87 -5.55 3.55
N ARG A 578 -2.63 -6.23 4.67
CA ARG A 578 -3.66 -6.54 5.66
C ARG A 578 -3.62 -5.50 6.77
N TYR A 579 -4.78 -5.14 7.27
CA TYR A 579 -4.95 -4.13 8.30
C TYR A 579 -5.19 -4.75 9.65
N SER A 580 -4.65 -4.13 10.72
CA SER A 580 -5.08 -4.41 12.07
C SER A 580 -6.46 -3.81 12.30
N MET A 581 -7.22 -4.38 13.24
CA MET A 581 -8.52 -3.85 13.61
C MET A 581 -8.44 -2.43 14.20
N ALA A 582 -7.31 -2.10 14.83
CA ALA A 582 -7.06 -0.76 15.38
C ALA A 582 -6.90 0.31 14.29
N GLU A 583 -6.45 -0.06 13.08
CA GLU A 583 -6.37 0.86 11.94
C GLU A 583 -7.74 1.20 11.33
N LEU A 584 -8.70 0.28 11.47
CA LEU A 584 -10.04 0.39 10.89
C LEU A 584 -11.02 1.07 11.87
N GLN A 585 -10.57 2.12 12.53
CA GLN A 585 -11.37 2.92 13.48
C GLN A 585 -11.43 4.37 13.04
N VAL A 586 -12.61 4.98 13.22
CA VAL A 586 -12.82 6.40 12.95
C VAL A 586 -12.68 7.16 14.26
N HIS A 587 -11.81 8.15 14.30
CA HIS A 587 -11.64 9.07 15.43
C HIS A 587 -12.08 10.46 14.98
N ILE A 588 -13.08 11.04 15.66
CA ILE A 588 -13.62 12.37 15.37
C ILE A 588 -13.01 13.36 16.35
N SER A 589 -12.57 14.50 15.85
CA SER A 589 -12.02 15.57 16.69
C SER A 589 -13.13 16.18 17.57
N GLY A 590 -12.94 16.18 18.88
CA GLY A 590 -13.85 16.83 19.84
C GLY A 590 -14.90 15.92 20.47
N ASP A 591 -15.07 14.69 20.03
CA ASP A 591 -15.97 13.73 20.69
C ASP A 591 -15.22 12.63 21.43
N GLU A 592 -15.76 12.25 22.61
CA GLU A 592 -15.41 10.99 23.26
C GLU A 592 -15.63 9.84 22.29
N LYS A 593 -14.59 9.03 22.14
CA LYS A 593 -14.56 7.72 21.46
C LYS A 593 -15.89 7.25 20.88
N VAL A 594 -16.21 7.60 19.67
CA VAL A 594 -17.10 6.77 18.86
C VAL A 594 -16.29 5.56 18.39
N SER A 595 -16.10 4.61 19.30
CA SER A 595 -15.85 3.24 18.85
C SER A 595 -17.08 2.85 18.06
N LEU A 596 -16.92 2.50 16.78
CA LEU A 596 -17.96 1.78 16.06
C LEU A 596 -18.42 0.63 16.96
N PRO A 597 -19.71 0.48 17.27
CA PRO A 597 -20.16 -0.55 18.20
C PRO A 597 -19.63 -1.92 17.76
N ASP A 598 -19.24 -2.75 18.73
CA ASP A 598 -18.79 -4.15 18.50
C ASP A 598 -19.74 -4.98 17.61
N THR A 599 -21.03 -4.64 17.65
CA THR A 599 -22.08 -5.18 16.78
C THR A 599 -21.81 -5.00 15.29
N GLN A 600 -20.97 -4.02 14.89
CA GLN A 600 -20.69 -3.77 13.47
C GLN A 600 -19.76 -4.81 12.83
N LEU A 601 -18.98 -5.54 13.59
CA LEU A 601 -18.06 -6.55 13.09
C LEU A 601 -18.59 -7.99 13.17
N ASN A 602 -19.58 -8.24 14.02
CA ASN A 602 -20.17 -9.57 14.21
C ASN A 602 -21.41 -9.82 13.36
N ASP A 603 -22.08 -8.78 12.84
CA ASP A 603 -23.32 -8.91 12.08
C ASP A 603 -23.16 -9.50 10.67
N THR A 604 -21.95 -9.68 10.16
CA THR A 604 -21.74 -10.50 8.95
C THR A 604 -22.16 -11.95 9.17
N VAL A 605 -22.02 -12.46 10.39
CA VAL A 605 -22.50 -13.80 10.76
C VAL A 605 -24.01 -13.78 10.95
N PHE A 606 -24.55 -12.76 11.64
CA PHE A 606 -25.98 -12.63 11.92
C PHE A 606 -26.82 -12.39 10.65
N MET A 607 -26.34 -11.58 9.71
CA MET A 607 -27.01 -11.38 8.41
C MET A 607 -26.87 -12.61 7.51
N GLN A 608 -25.76 -13.34 7.59
CA GLN A 608 -25.59 -14.58 6.86
C GLN A 608 -26.52 -15.68 7.39
N GLU A 609 -26.64 -15.81 8.70
CA GLU A 609 -27.58 -16.74 9.34
C GLU A 609 -29.06 -16.38 9.09
N ASN A 610 -29.41 -15.09 9.14
CA ASN A 610 -30.78 -14.65 8.81
C ASN A 610 -31.11 -14.81 7.32
N MET A 611 -30.15 -14.56 6.41
CA MET A 611 -30.35 -14.80 4.99
C MET A 611 -30.43 -16.31 4.69
N GLU A 612 -29.63 -17.15 5.33
CA GLU A 612 -29.76 -18.61 5.21
C GLU A 612 -31.06 -19.14 5.76
N GLN A 613 -31.58 -18.59 6.87
CA GLN A 613 -32.86 -18.93 7.43
C GLN A 613 -34.03 -18.49 6.53
N LEU A 614 -33.96 -17.28 5.94
CA LEU A 614 -34.91 -16.79 4.95
C LEU A 614 -34.92 -17.65 3.67
N PHE A 615 -33.71 -18.04 3.20
CA PHE A 615 -33.63 -18.94 2.04
C PHE A 615 -34.14 -20.33 2.35
N LYS A 616 -33.87 -20.87 3.53
CA LYS A 616 -34.38 -22.16 3.96
C LYS A 616 -35.93 -22.15 4.11
N ALA A 617 -36.49 -21.09 4.67
CA ALA A 617 -37.92 -20.89 4.75
C ALA A 617 -38.54 -20.75 3.36
N TYR A 618 -37.86 -20.13 2.40
CA TYR A 618 -38.29 -20.04 1.01
C TYR A 618 -38.22 -21.38 0.28
N GLU A 619 -37.14 -22.15 0.43
CA GLU A 619 -37.01 -23.51 -0.11
C GLU A 619 -38.09 -24.44 0.47
N ASP A 620 -38.38 -24.35 1.77
CA ASP A 620 -39.46 -25.11 2.41
C ASP A 620 -40.83 -24.69 1.90
N SER A 621 -41.02 -23.41 1.54
CA SER A 621 -42.28 -22.96 0.94
C SER A 621 -42.45 -23.43 -0.50
N LEU A 622 -41.35 -23.49 -1.28
CA LEU A 622 -41.38 -24.07 -2.65
C LEU A 622 -41.65 -25.58 -2.64
N ARG A 623 -41.07 -26.32 -1.67
CA ARG A 623 -41.40 -27.75 -1.46
C ARG A 623 -42.85 -27.95 -1.11
N LYS A 624 -43.43 -27.10 -0.26
CA LYS A 624 -44.85 -27.16 0.09
C LYS A 624 -45.79 -26.84 -1.07
N LEU A 625 -45.30 -26.07 -2.07
CA LEU A 625 -46.07 -25.72 -3.28
C LEU A 625 -45.94 -26.75 -4.41
N GLY A 626 -45.24 -27.87 -4.19
CA GLY A 626 -45.06 -28.94 -5.18
C GLY A 626 -44.25 -28.57 -6.42
N MET A 627 -43.42 -27.52 -6.31
CA MET A 627 -42.55 -27.05 -7.40
C MET A 627 -41.19 -27.76 -7.40
N ASP A 628 -41.06 -28.91 -6.77
CA ASP A 628 -39.88 -29.75 -6.76
C ASP A 628 -39.90 -30.68 -7.98
N GLU A 629 -39.81 -30.11 -9.19
CA GLU A 629 -39.71 -30.90 -10.42
C GLU A 629 -38.33 -30.88 -11.02
N LYS A 630 -37.75 -32.07 -10.91
CA LYS A 630 -36.72 -32.64 -11.81
C LYS A 630 -35.44 -31.82 -12.01
N ILE A 631 -34.49 -32.06 -11.10
CA ILE A 631 -33.09 -31.96 -11.42
C ILE A 631 -32.80 -32.99 -12.52
N HIS A 632 -32.79 -32.57 -13.78
CA HIS A 632 -32.15 -33.32 -14.83
C HIS A 632 -30.63 -33.24 -14.57
N ARG A 633 -30.06 -34.35 -14.13
CA ARG A 633 -28.60 -34.54 -14.20
C ARG A 633 -28.27 -34.52 -15.69
N ILE A 634 -27.55 -33.49 -16.10
CA ILE A 634 -26.90 -33.45 -17.40
C ILE A 634 -25.69 -34.39 -17.29
N ASP A 635 -25.62 -35.36 -18.22
CA ASP A 635 -24.46 -36.23 -18.35
C ASP A 635 -23.18 -35.39 -18.43
N GLU A 636 -22.20 -35.84 -17.68
CA GLU A 636 -20.88 -35.24 -17.52
C GLU A 636 -20.23 -35.03 -18.90
N VAL A 637 -20.20 -33.80 -19.38
CA VAL A 637 -19.35 -33.47 -20.52
C VAL A 637 -17.91 -33.55 -20.01
N VAL A 638 -17.20 -34.58 -20.48
CA VAL A 638 -15.78 -34.76 -20.16
C VAL A 638 -14.99 -33.64 -20.84
N VAL A 639 -14.92 -32.50 -20.18
CA VAL A 639 -13.93 -31.46 -20.49
C VAL A 639 -12.60 -31.97 -19.98
N LYS A 640 -11.63 -32.09 -20.85
CA LYS A 640 -10.22 -32.40 -20.49
C LYS A 640 -9.77 -31.31 -19.49
N ALA A 641 -9.88 -31.62 -18.20
CA ALA A 641 -9.60 -30.71 -17.13
C ALA A 641 -8.12 -30.34 -17.12
N LYS A 642 -7.79 -29.15 -17.60
CA LYS A 642 -6.62 -28.44 -17.11
C LYS A 642 -6.84 -28.22 -15.60
N LYS A 643 -5.84 -28.60 -14.80
CA LYS A 643 -5.87 -28.48 -13.35
C LYS A 643 -6.20 -27.02 -12.97
N LEU A 644 -7.39 -26.80 -12.40
CA LEU A 644 -7.77 -25.49 -11.89
C LEU A 644 -6.73 -25.00 -10.87
N ASP A 645 -6.44 -23.72 -10.88
CA ASP A 645 -5.69 -23.16 -9.79
C ASP A 645 -6.55 -23.18 -8.50
N LYS A 646 -5.89 -23.19 -7.34
CA LYS A 646 -6.60 -23.28 -6.05
C LYS A 646 -7.61 -22.13 -5.83
N ALA A 647 -7.36 -20.94 -6.38
CA ALA A 647 -8.25 -19.79 -6.24
C ALA A 647 -9.51 -19.98 -7.08
N ALA A 648 -9.39 -20.43 -8.31
CA ALA A 648 -10.50 -20.75 -9.19
C ALA A 648 -11.37 -21.88 -8.62
N GLU A 649 -10.77 -22.92 -8.02
CA GLU A 649 -11.46 -24.04 -7.38
C GLU A 649 -12.29 -23.58 -6.16
N VAL A 650 -11.71 -22.75 -5.30
CA VAL A 650 -12.38 -22.16 -4.15
C VAL A 650 -13.54 -21.27 -4.59
N TYR A 651 -13.34 -20.48 -5.65
CA TYR A 651 -14.36 -19.59 -6.16
C TYR A 651 -15.52 -20.36 -6.81
N LYS A 652 -15.21 -21.36 -7.64
CA LYS A 652 -16.20 -22.27 -8.22
C LYS A 652 -17.09 -22.94 -7.16
N THR A 653 -16.46 -23.42 -6.10
CA THR A 653 -17.17 -24.06 -4.96
C THR A 653 -18.05 -23.04 -4.22
N ARG A 654 -17.52 -21.85 -3.94
CA ARG A 654 -18.23 -20.79 -3.21
C ARG A 654 -19.46 -20.26 -3.95
N THR A 655 -19.40 -20.18 -5.28
CA THR A 655 -20.47 -19.69 -6.13
C THR A 655 -21.39 -20.81 -6.60
N LYS A 656 -21.13 -22.04 -6.21
CA LYS A 656 -21.82 -23.24 -6.70
C LYS A 656 -21.93 -23.24 -8.22
N SER A 657 -20.85 -22.85 -8.90
CA SER A 657 -20.84 -22.76 -10.35
C SER A 657 -20.87 -24.14 -10.98
N ILE A 658 -21.76 -24.33 -11.94
CA ILE A 658 -21.92 -25.58 -12.71
C ILE A 658 -20.87 -25.70 -13.81
N ALA A 659 -20.35 -24.55 -14.31
CA ALA A 659 -19.33 -24.52 -15.35
C ALA A 659 -18.28 -23.48 -15.03
N TYR A 660 -17.07 -23.71 -15.54
CA TYR A 660 -15.91 -22.81 -15.51
C TYR A 660 -15.19 -22.87 -16.85
N TYR A 661 -14.89 -21.72 -17.40
CA TYR A 661 -14.18 -21.57 -18.66
C TYR A 661 -12.98 -20.63 -18.48
N ASP A 662 -11.78 -21.08 -18.88
CA ASP A 662 -10.62 -20.25 -19.12
C ASP A 662 -10.77 -19.64 -20.51
N VAL A 663 -11.10 -18.36 -20.58
CA VAL A 663 -11.52 -17.71 -21.83
C VAL A 663 -10.43 -17.72 -22.87
N ALA A 664 -9.18 -17.55 -22.49
CA ALA A 664 -8.07 -17.62 -23.45
C ALA A 664 -7.96 -19.01 -24.12
N SER A 665 -8.20 -20.07 -23.35
CA SER A 665 -8.19 -21.44 -23.86
C SER A 665 -9.40 -21.73 -24.75
N GLU A 666 -10.59 -21.27 -24.34
CA GLU A 666 -11.81 -21.46 -25.12
C GLU A 666 -11.79 -20.68 -26.44
N MET A 667 -11.26 -19.45 -26.42
CA MET A 667 -11.07 -18.66 -27.64
C MET A 667 -10.15 -19.37 -28.64
N ASP A 668 -9.07 -20.02 -28.19
CA ASP A 668 -8.21 -20.83 -29.05
C ASP A 668 -8.98 -22.00 -29.65
N ASP A 669 -9.71 -22.73 -28.82
CA ASP A 669 -10.46 -23.91 -29.27
C ASP A 669 -11.63 -23.55 -30.21
N ILE A 670 -12.28 -22.39 -30.00
CA ILE A 670 -13.33 -21.89 -30.91
C ILE A 670 -12.73 -21.41 -32.23
N GLN A 671 -11.61 -20.70 -32.18
CA GLN A 671 -10.93 -20.22 -33.38
C GLN A 671 -10.44 -21.40 -34.24
N ASP A 672 -9.92 -22.43 -33.60
CA ASP A 672 -9.46 -23.64 -34.29
C ASP A 672 -10.63 -24.42 -34.92
N ARG A 673 -11.81 -24.40 -34.30
CA ARG A 673 -13.02 -25.08 -34.80
C ARG A 673 -13.77 -24.28 -35.87
N ASN A 674 -13.98 -22.99 -35.61
CA ASN A 674 -14.92 -22.16 -36.36
C ASN A 674 -14.22 -21.10 -37.23
N GLY A 675 -12.91 -20.85 -37.04
CA GLY A 675 -12.16 -19.78 -37.72
C GLY A 675 -12.51 -18.35 -37.29
N PHE A 676 -13.53 -18.17 -36.46
CA PHE A 676 -14.01 -16.86 -35.97
C PHE A 676 -14.63 -17.02 -34.56
N ILE A 677 -14.29 -16.13 -33.66
CA ILE A 677 -14.69 -16.20 -32.25
C ILE A 677 -15.96 -15.36 -31.97
N GLY A 678 -16.18 -14.32 -32.76
CA GLY A 678 -17.14 -13.23 -32.48
C GLY A 678 -16.50 -12.03 -31.79
N ASP A 679 -17.24 -10.93 -31.74
CA ASP A 679 -16.74 -9.63 -31.26
C ASP A 679 -17.17 -9.32 -29.82
N ASP A 680 -18.14 -10.05 -29.25
CA ASP A 680 -18.71 -9.76 -27.96
C ASP A 680 -18.91 -11.00 -27.05
N ILE A 681 -19.15 -10.73 -25.75
CA ILE A 681 -19.37 -11.77 -24.72
C ILE A 681 -20.57 -12.66 -25.03
N HIS A 682 -21.63 -12.15 -25.67
CA HIS A 682 -22.80 -12.95 -26.02
C HIS A 682 -22.44 -14.04 -27.01
N GLU A 683 -21.65 -13.70 -28.03
CA GLU A 683 -21.20 -14.64 -29.05
C GLU A 683 -20.23 -15.67 -28.48
N LEU A 684 -19.33 -15.22 -27.60
CA LEU A 684 -18.46 -16.14 -26.86
C LEU A 684 -19.28 -17.14 -26.03
N MET A 685 -20.30 -16.67 -25.28
CA MET A 685 -21.12 -17.56 -24.47
C MET A 685 -21.91 -18.58 -25.31
N ILE A 686 -22.46 -18.15 -26.44
CA ILE A 686 -23.19 -19.02 -27.38
C ILE A 686 -22.25 -20.08 -27.99
N ASN A 687 -21.02 -19.69 -28.34
CA ASN A 687 -20.02 -20.60 -28.88
C ASN A 687 -19.48 -21.60 -27.84
N MET A 688 -19.43 -21.21 -26.55
CA MET A 688 -19.02 -22.09 -25.46
C MET A 688 -20.13 -23.05 -25.01
N ASN A 689 -21.40 -22.63 -25.07
CA ASN A 689 -22.52 -23.44 -24.59
C ASN A 689 -23.79 -23.14 -25.41
N SER A 690 -24.30 -24.12 -26.15
CA SER A 690 -25.44 -24.01 -27.06
C SER A 690 -26.80 -23.74 -26.36
N GLU A 691 -26.87 -23.77 -25.03
CA GLU A 691 -28.06 -23.40 -24.27
C GLU A 691 -28.24 -21.87 -24.16
N PHE A 692 -27.22 -21.08 -24.52
CA PHE A 692 -27.32 -19.65 -24.63
C PHE A 692 -27.79 -19.24 -26.02
N TYR A 693 -28.66 -18.25 -26.07
CA TYR A 693 -29.18 -17.68 -27.31
C TYR A 693 -29.53 -16.20 -27.14
N ARG A 694 -29.67 -15.47 -28.23
CA ARG A 694 -30.00 -14.05 -28.25
C ARG A 694 -31.49 -13.84 -28.47
N GLU A 695 -32.04 -12.87 -27.75
CA GLU A 695 -33.39 -12.32 -28.02
C GLU A 695 -33.33 -10.80 -28.03
N HIS A 696 -34.22 -10.19 -28.82
CA HIS A 696 -34.33 -8.74 -28.95
C HIS A 696 -35.60 -8.27 -28.22
N SER A 697 -35.45 -7.20 -27.42
CA SER A 697 -36.62 -6.53 -26.84
C SER A 697 -37.44 -5.79 -27.94
N PRO A 698 -38.69 -5.41 -27.66
CA PRO A 698 -39.46 -4.58 -28.58
C PRO A 698 -38.80 -3.24 -28.94
N GLY A 699 -37.86 -2.73 -28.12
CA GLY A 699 -37.07 -1.55 -28.35
C GLY A 699 -35.78 -1.80 -29.17
N GLY A 700 -35.55 -3.03 -29.66
CA GLY A 700 -34.39 -3.39 -30.48
C GLY A 700 -33.13 -3.72 -29.68
N GLN A 701 -33.20 -3.71 -28.36
CA GLN A 701 -32.05 -4.08 -27.52
C GLN A 701 -31.91 -5.59 -27.44
N GLU A 702 -30.68 -6.08 -27.60
CA GLU A 702 -30.33 -7.49 -27.60
C GLU A 702 -29.96 -7.95 -26.18
N TYR A 703 -30.55 -9.05 -25.74
CA TYR A 703 -30.28 -9.71 -24.47
C TYR A 703 -29.83 -11.16 -24.66
N LEU A 704 -28.99 -11.66 -23.76
CA LEU A 704 -28.62 -13.06 -23.70
C LEU A 704 -29.59 -13.83 -22.83
N PHE A 705 -30.11 -14.95 -23.35
CA PHE A 705 -31.00 -15.86 -22.64
C PHE A 705 -30.31 -17.20 -22.42
N TYR A 706 -30.71 -17.86 -21.35
CA TYR A 706 -30.28 -19.20 -20.99
C TYR A 706 -31.50 -19.99 -20.48
N LYS A 707 -31.82 -21.10 -21.12
CA LYS A 707 -32.98 -21.94 -20.74
C LYS A 707 -34.29 -21.17 -20.57
N GLY A 708 -34.58 -20.24 -21.47
CA GLY A 708 -35.85 -19.50 -21.50
C GLY A 708 -35.94 -18.27 -20.58
N ARG A 709 -34.88 -17.88 -19.90
CA ARG A 709 -34.82 -16.69 -19.05
C ARG A 709 -33.54 -15.88 -19.32
N MET A 710 -33.59 -14.61 -18.95
CA MET A 710 -32.44 -13.71 -19.10
C MET A 710 -31.24 -14.18 -18.28
N VAL A 711 -30.08 -13.86 -18.77
CA VAL A 711 -28.79 -14.07 -18.09
C VAL A 711 -28.47 -12.85 -17.26
N LEU A 712 -28.10 -13.05 -16.00
CA LEU A 712 -27.54 -12.03 -15.15
C LEU A 712 -26.02 -12.02 -15.32
N PHE A 713 -25.43 -10.87 -15.59
CA PHE A 713 -23.98 -10.72 -15.64
C PHE A 713 -23.44 -10.06 -14.37
N ALA A 714 -22.31 -10.52 -13.90
CA ALA A 714 -21.57 -9.87 -12.84
C ALA A 714 -20.06 -9.87 -13.18
N ILE A 715 -19.42 -8.69 -13.18
CA ILE A 715 -18.02 -8.53 -13.46
C ILE A 715 -17.27 -8.32 -12.15
N ASN A 716 -16.17 -9.02 -11.95
CA ASN A 716 -15.26 -8.86 -10.81
C ASN A 716 -15.99 -8.79 -9.47
N TYR A 717 -16.99 -9.66 -9.28
CA TYR A 717 -17.76 -9.79 -8.04
C TYR A 717 -18.73 -8.63 -7.73
N GLU A 718 -18.98 -7.75 -8.69
CA GLU A 718 -19.91 -6.64 -8.52
C GLU A 718 -21.36 -7.03 -8.78
N ARG A 719 -22.27 -6.41 -8.03
CA ARG A 719 -23.72 -6.53 -8.28
C ARG A 719 -24.09 -5.75 -9.53
N THR A 720 -24.99 -6.31 -10.31
CA THR A 720 -25.58 -5.63 -11.45
C THR A 720 -26.79 -4.82 -11.02
N TYR A 721 -26.80 -3.55 -11.36
CA TYR A 721 -28.00 -2.72 -11.27
C TYR A 721 -28.70 -2.77 -12.64
N HIS A 722 -29.98 -3.08 -12.62
CA HIS A 722 -30.76 -3.29 -13.83
C HIS A 722 -31.07 -1.95 -14.49
N ASN A 723 -30.17 -1.43 -15.31
CA ASN A 723 -30.43 -0.35 -16.24
C ASN A 723 -29.81 -0.69 -17.61
N GLU A 724 -30.34 -0.08 -18.66
CA GLU A 724 -29.92 -0.34 -20.04
C GLU A 724 -28.43 -0.01 -20.28
N MET A 725 -27.87 0.98 -19.58
CA MET A 725 -26.46 1.34 -19.69
C MET A 725 -25.53 0.25 -19.13
N ASP A 726 -25.92 -0.39 -18.03
CA ASP A 726 -25.09 -1.44 -17.44
C ASP A 726 -25.05 -2.69 -18.31
N TYR A 727 -26.14 -3.02 -18.99
CA TYR A 727 -26.15 -4.17 -19.90
C TYR A 727 -25.22 -3.98 -21.10
N ASN A 728 -25.22 -2.80 -21.70
CA ASN A 728 -24.29 -2.46 -22.77
C ASN A 728 -22.82 -2.49 -22.33
N LYS A 729 -22.54 -2.18 -21.08
CA LYS A 729 -21.19 -2.24 -20.51
C LYS A 729 -20.59 -3.66 -20.57
N TYR A 730 -21.37 -4.70 -20.33
CA TYR A 730 -20.89 -6.08 -20.44
C TYR A 730 -20.65 -6.49 -21.89
N ARG A 731 -21.52 -6.07 -22.78
CA ARG A 731 -21.41 -6.36 -24.21
C ARG A 731 -20.18 -5.73 -24.84
N LEU A 732 -19.82 -4.51 -24.41
CA LEU A 732 -18.66 -3.78 -24.91
C LEU A 732 -17.34 -4.21 -24.25
N LEU A 733 -17.38 -5.18 -23.32
CA LEU A 733 -16.18 -5.70 -22.68
C LEU A 733 -15.35 -6.45 -23.73
N PRO A 734 -14.09 -6.05 -23.99
CA PRO A 734 -13.22 -6.77 -24.91
C PRO A 734 -13.04 -8.22 -24.45
N LEU A 735 -13.19 -9.19 -25.34
CA LEU A 735 -13.07 -10.61 -24.98
C LEU A 735 -11.70 -10.94 -24.39
N GLU A 736 -10.68 -10.25 -24.86
CA GLU A 736 -9.31 -10.39 -24.37
C GLU A 736 -9.11 -9.88 -22.95
N ALA A 737 -10.02 -9.02 -22.46
CA ALA A 737 -10.01 -8.57 -21.10
C ALA A 737 -10.55 -9.63 -20.14
N ILE A 738 -11.25 -10.65 -20.64
CA ILE A 738 -11.88 -11.69 -19.84
C ILE A 738 -10.87 -12.78 -19.54
N LYS A 739 -10.61 -13.01 -18.26
CA LYS A 739 -9.73 -14.07 -17.76
C LYS A 739 -10.47 -15.41 -17.69
N SER A 740 -11.63 -15.39 -17.01
CA SER A 740 -12.42 -16.58 -16.76
C SER A 740 -13.91 -16.27 -16.65
N VAL A 741 -14.73 -17.24 -16.96
CA VAL A 741 -16.18 -17.19 -16.85
C VAL A 741 -16.67 -18.35 -16.00
N TYR A 742 -17.53 -18.06 -15.04
CA TYR A 742 -18.23 -19.07 -14.23
C TYR A 742 -19.73 -18.94 -14.44
N ILE A 743 -20.42 -20.06 -14.57
CA ILE A 743 -21.88 -20.11 -14.71
C ILE A 743 -22.46 -20.74 -13.46
N SER A 744 -23.38 -20.05 -12.79
CA SER A 744 -24.08 -20.58 -11.63
C SER A 744 -25.59 -20.47 -11.83
N GLU A 745 -26.28 -21.58 -11.63
CA GLU A 745 -27.77 -21.67 -11.55
C GLU A 745 -28.26 -21.63 -10.10
N ASP A 746 -27.35 -21.52 -9.11
CA ASP A 746 -27.71 -21.46 -7.71
C ASP A 746 -28.49 -20.17 -7.41
N PHE A 747 -29.73 -20.31 -6.97
CA PHE A 747 -30.62 -19.17 -6.70
C PHE A 747 -30.02 -18.19 -5.67
N GLY A 748 -29.37 -18.70 -4.62
CA GLY A 748 -28.68 -17.87 -3.63
C GLY A 748 -27.56 -17.04 -4.24
N THR A 749 -26.81 -17.61 -5.19
CA THR A 749 -25.78 -16.91 -5.95
C THR A 749 -26.38 -15.87 -6.89
N ILE A 750 -27.48 -16.19 -7.59
CA ILE A 750 -28.18 -15.23 -8.45
C ILE A 750 -28.68 -14.04 -7.64
N CYS A 751 -29.35 -14.26 -6.51
CA CYS A 751 -29.81 -13.19 -5.62
C CYS A 751 -28.68 -12.34 -5.05
N ARG A 752 -27.51 -12.93 -4.82
CA ARG A 752 -26.34 -12.19 -4.34
C ARG A 752 -25.86 -11.14 -5.32
N TYR A 753 -25.99 -11.40 -6.61
CA TYR A 753 -25.49 -10.53 -7.69
C TYR A 753 -26.57 -9.70 -8.36
N ALA A 754 -27.86 -10.02 -8.17
CA ALA A 754 -28.98 -9.26 -8.70
C ALA A 754 -29.16 -7.89 -8.03
N ASP A 755 -29.90 -7.02 -8.69
CA ASP A 755 -30.27 -5.70 -8.17
C ASP A 755 -31.01 -5.87 -6.82
N PRO A 756 -30.55 -5.26 -5.73
CA PRO A 756 -31.17 -5.41 -4.41
C PRO A 756 -32.57 -4.83 -4.31
N ARG A 757 -33.00 -4.03 -5.29
CA ARG A 757 -34.40 -3.51 -5.36
C ARG A 757 -35.41 -4.56 -5.79
N PHE A 758 -34.96 -5.67 -6.40
CA PHE A 758 -35.82 -6.73 -6.81
C PHE A 758 -36.12 -7.71 -5.66
N THR A 759 -37.37 -8.12 -5.54
CA THR A 759 -37.72 -9.18 -4.61
C THR A 759 -37.19 -10.54 -5.12
N PRO A 760 -36.93 -11.51 -4.26
CA PRO A 760 -36.54 -12.87 -4.67
C PRO A 760 -37.45 -13.49 -5.74
N ILE A 761 -38.75 -13.25 -5.65
CA ILE A 761 -39.71 -13.73 -6.65
C ILE A 761 -39.49 -13.08 -8.03
N ASN A 762 -39.20 -11.80 -8.07
CA ASN A 762 -38.89 -11.11 -9.32
C ASN A 762 -37.56 -11.56 -9.91
N ILE A 763 -36.57 -11.82 -9.07
CA ILE A 763 -35.27 -12.33 -9.48
C ILE A 763 -35.42 -13.72 -10.12
N ASP A 764 -36.14 -14.62 -9.50
CA ASP A 764 -36.40 -15.97 -10.04
C ASP A 764 -37.17 -15.94 -11.37
N LYS A 765 -38.14 -15.00 -11.53
CA LYS A 765 -38.83 -14.84 -12.81
C LYS A 765 -37.94 -14.30 -13.94
N LEU A 766 -37.04 -13.43 -13.63
CA LEU A 766 -36.18 -12.75 -14.62
C LEU A 766 -34.97 -13.60 -15.04
N TYR A 767 -34.26 -14.19 -14.08
CA TYR A 767 -32.96 -14.78 -14.33
C TYR A 767 -32.95 -16.28 -14.11
N ARG A 768 -32.28 -17.01 -15.02
CA ARG A 768 -32.07 -18.46 -14.90
C ARG A 768 -30.70 -18.79 -14.34
N CYS A 769 -29.72 -17.99 -14.71
CA CYS A 769 -28.36 -18.15 -14.22
C CYS A 769 -27.67 -16.79 -14.06
N VAL A 770 -26.56 -16.80 -13.34
CA VAL A 770 -25.61 -15.70 -13.31
C VAL A 770 -24.31 -16.15 -13.98
N VAL A 771 -23.84 -15.32 -14.92
CA VAL A 771 -22.54 -15.44 -15.56
C VAL A 771 -21.59 -14.50 -14.84
N LEU A 772 -20.63 -15.09 -14.12
CA LEU A 772 -19.64 -14.37 -13.33
C LEU A 772 -18.37 -14.24 -14.16
N ILE A 773 -18.01 -13.02 -14.50
CA ILE A 773 -16.86 -12.70 -15.34
C ILE A 773 -15.73 -12.21 -14.45
N GLU A 774 -14.59 -12.88 -14.50
CA GLU A 774 -13.32 -12.34 -14.01
C GLU A 774 -12.59 -11.69 -15.16
N THR A 775 -12.20 -10.44 -15.01
CA THR A 775 -11.33 -9.78 -15.99
C THR A 775 -9.87 -9.87 -15.56
N TYR A 776 -8.98 -9.83 -16.53
CA TYR A 776 -7.60 -9.44 -16.21
C TYR A 776 -7.62 -7.99 -15.69
N PRO A 777 -6.73 -7.62 -14.76
CA PRO A 777 -6.43 -6.23 -14.53
C PRO A 777 -6.16 -5.54 -15.88
N GLU A 778 -6.56 -4.29 -16.05
CA GLU A 778 -6.49 -3.59 -17.36
C GLU A 778 -5.10 -3.62 -17.98
N ASP A 779 -4.06 -3.73 -17.18
CA ASP A 779 -2.66 -3.84 -17.55
C ASP A 779 -2.18 -5.27 -17.90
N GLN A 780 -3.01 -6.29 -17.67
CA GLN A 780 -2.70 -7.70 -17.98
C GLN A 780 -3.48 -8.24 -19.19
N ILE A 781 -4.21 -7.39 -19.88
CA ILE A 781 -4.98 -7.82 -21.06
C ILE A 781 -4.02 -8.29 -22.16
N SER A 782 -3.96 -9.58 -22.38
CA SER A 782 -3.13 -10.23 -23.38
C SER A 782 -3.95 -10.49 -24.63
N VAL A 783 -3.96 -9.57 -25.57
CA VAL A 783 -4.53 -9.82 -26.90
C VAL A 783 -3.59 -10.75 -27.68
N LYS A 784 -4.06 -11.92 -28.07
CA LYS A 784 -3.40 -12.72 -29.12
C LYS A 784 -3.59 -11.96 -30.44
N GLY A 785 -2.63 -11.12 -30.78
CA GLY A 785 -2.58 -10.50 -32.09
C GLY A 785 -2.41 -11.56 -33.16
N GLY A 786 -2.96 -11.31 -34.35
CA GLY A 786 -2.72 -12.15 -35.52
C GLY A 786 -1.22 -12.33 -35.77
N LYS A 787 -0.85 -13.34 -36.58
CA LYS A 787 0.53 -13.73 -36.85
C LYS A 787 1.46 -12.54 -37.10
N GLY A 788 2.43 -12.32 -36.20
CA GLY A 788 3.41 -11.26 -36.27
C GLY A 788 2.88 -9.84 -35.90
N VAL A 789 1.64 -9.72 -35.40
CA VAL A 789 1.04 -8.45 -34.98
C VAL A 789 0.33 -8.65 -33.65
N ARG A 790 0.52 -7.72 -32.71
CA ARG A 790 -0.23 -7.64 -31.48
C ARG A 790 -0.90 -6.28 -31.36
N LYS A 791 -2.18 -6.29 -31.06
CA LYS A 791 -2.96 -5.07 -30.77
C LYS A 791 -3.32 -5.07 -29.30
N THR A 792 -3.13 -3.95 -28.62
CA THR A 792 -3.47 -3.77 -27.21
C THR A 792 -3.65 -2.28 -26.91
N TRP A 793 -3.95 -1.97 -25.66
CA TRP A 793 -4.00 -0.59 -25.19
C TRP A 793 -2.71 -0.28 -24.43
N LEU A 794 -2.26 0.97 -24.55
CA LEU A 794 -1.27 1.57 -23.69
C LEU A 794 -1.95 2.61 -22.82
N GLU A 795 -1.89 2.43 -21.52
CA GLU A 795 -2.26 3.45 -20.54
C GLU A 795 -1.10 4.43 -20.42
N GLY A 796 -1.29 5.64 -20.90
CA GLY A 796 -0.35 6.74 -20.79
C GLY A 796 -0.43 7.41 -19.41
N TYR A 797 0.26 8.56 -19.27
CA TYR A 797 0.12 9.36 -18.08
C TYR A 797 -1.33 9.80 -17.89
N SER A 798 -1.79 9.76 -16.65
CA SER A 798 -3.17 10.11 -16.31
C SER A 798 -3.39 11.62 -16.44
N GLU A 799 -4.52 12.01 -17.01
CA GLU A 799 -4.97 13.39 -17.03
C GLU A 799 -5.35 13.81 -15.60
N VAL A 800 -4.79 14.90 -15.12
CA VAL A 800 -5.04 15.46 -13.80
C VAL A 800 -6.03 16.60 -13.92
N LYS A 801 -7.08 16.56 -13.12
CA LYS A 801 -8.07 17.64 -13.05
C LYS A 801 -7.54 18.81 -12.22
N ASP A 802 -7.95 20.03 -12.57
CA ASP A 802 -7.73 21.19 -11.71
C ASP A 802 -8.81 21.28 -10.64
N PHE A 803 -8.42 21.76 -9.45
CA PHE A 803 -9.38 21.99 -8.37
C PHE A 803 -10.23 23.22 -8.70
N TYR A 804 -11.53 23.02 -8.80
CA TYR A 804 -12.47 24.10 -9.10
C TYR A 804 -12.66 25.04 -7.91
N GLN A 805 -12.45 26.33 -8.11
CA GLN A 805 -12.73 27.39 -7.13
C GLN A 805 -14.00 28.15 -7.57
N PRO A 806 -15.10 28.03 -6.82
CA PRO A 806 -16.30 28.79 -7.11
C PRO A 806 -16.09 30.28 -6.81
N ASP A 807 -16.75 31.13 -7.60
CA ASP A 807 -16.78 32.59 -7.42
C ASP A 807 -18.19 33.02 -6.96
N TYR A 808 -18.28 33.45 -5.71
CA TYR A 808 -19.55 33.87 -5.10
C TYR A 808 -19.72 35.38 -5.05
N ARG A 809 -19.21 36.13 -6.01
CA ARG A 809 -19.62 37.52 -6.24
C ARG A 809 -21.13 37.60 -6.52
N VAL A 810 -21.70 36.50 -7.03
CA VAL A 810 -23.14 36.27 -7.13
C VAL A 810 -23.46 35.01 -6.36
N LEU A 811 -24.39 35.10 -5.39
CA LEU A 811 -24.78 33.96 -4.58
C LEU A 811 -25.36 32.82 -5.44
N PRO A 812 -25.01 31.57 -5.17
CA PRO A 812 -25.54 30.44 -5.90
C PRO A 812 -27.03 30.23 -5.62
N LYS A 813 -27.74 29.60 -6.56
CA LYS A 813 -29.16 29.22 -6.37
C LYS A 813 -29.33 28.10 -5.35
N GLU A 814 -28.37 27.20 -5.28
CA GLU A 814 -28.31 26.06 -4.37
C GLU A 814 -27.22 26.28 -3.33
N ASN A 815 -27.38 25.71 -2.14
CA ASN A 815 -26.35 25.80 -1.12
C ASN A 815 -25.09 25.03 -1.52
N ASP A 816 -23.94 25.62 -1.29
CA ASP A 816 -22.65 24.96 -1.44
C ASP A 816 -22.28 24.20 -0.17
N TYR A 817 -22.17 22.90 -0.29
CA TYR A 817 -21.83 21.98 0.80
C TYR A 817 -20.46 21.33 0.64
N ARG A 818 -19.59 21.80 -0.26
CA ARG A 818 -18.27 21.21 -0.44
C ARG A 818 -17.50 21.18 0.88
N ARG A 819 -16.80 20.10 1.13
CA ARG A 819 -16.03 19.90 2.37
C ARG A 819 -14.60 20.45 2.23
N THR A 820 -13.96 20.31 1.09
CA THR A 820 -12.69 20.95 0.75
C THR A 820 -12.97 22.33 0.15
N LEU A 821 -12.64 23.36 0.90
CA LEU A 821 -12.89 24.76 0.53
C LEU A 821 -11.86 25.27 -0.46
N TYR A 822 -10.60 24.85 -0.28
CA TYR A 822 -9.49 25.22 -1.13
C TYR A 822 -8.44 24.09 -1.14
N TRP A 823 -7.94 23.79 -2.33
CA TRP A 823 -6.81 22.91 -2.54
C TRP A 823 -5.84 23.51 -3.54
N ASN A 824 -4.57 23.61 -3.15
CA ASN A 824 -3.48 23.96 -4.05
C ASN A 824 -2.27 23.09 -3.76
N PRO A 825 -1.88 22.21 -4.67
CA PRO A 825 -0.76 21.28 -4.47
C PRO A 825 0.62 21.96 -4.50
N ALA A 826 0.74 23.17 -5.08
CA ALA A 826 2.03 23.82 -5.35
C ALA A 826 1.95 25.35 -5.31
N LEU A 827 1.45 25.93 -4.22
CA LEU A 827 1.47 27.37 -3.99
C LEU A 827 2.90 27.85 -3.75
N SER A 828 3.41 28.74 -4.60
CA SER A 828 4.78 29.28 -4.46
C SER A 828 4.83 30.41 -3.44
N THR A 829 5.86 30.40 -2.57
CA THR A 829 6.24 31.56 -1.79
C THR A 829 7.18 32.47 -2.58
N ASP A 830 7.15 33.79 -2.28
CA ASP A 830 8.08 34.76 -2.83
C ASP A 830 9.49 34.69 -2.18
N GLU A 831 10.39 35.58 -2.59
CA GLU A 831 11.75 35.65 -2.04
C GLU A 831 11.79 36.00 -0.53
N GLN A 832 10.71 36.59 -0.02
CA GLN A 832 10.53 36.89 1.39
C GLN A 832 9.84 35.75 2.17
N GLY A 833 9.70 34.57 1.55
CA GLY A 833 9.05 33.40 2.14
C GLY A 833 7.53 33.54 2.31
N LYS A 834 6.88 34.50 1.62
CA LYS A 834 5.47 34.80 1.79
C LYS A 834 4.62 34.32 0.64
N ALA A 835 3.39 33.93 0.97
CA ALA A 835 2.33 33.65 0.01
C ALA A 835 0.99 34.11 0.56
N TYR A 836 0.06 34.36 -0.34
CA TYR A 836 -1.31 34.78 0.01
C TYR A 836 -2.31 34.11 -0.92
N ILE A 837 -3.43 33.65 -0.34
CA ILE A 837 -4.56 33.09 -1.11
C ILE A 837 -5.84 33.78 -0.71
N ARG A 838 -6.79 33.81 -1.63
CA ARG A 838 -8.16 34.28 -1.39
C ARG A 838 -9.13 33.37 -2.14
N PHE A 839 -10.18 32.94 -1.46
CA PHE A 839 -11.23 32.08 -2.02
C PHE A 839 -12.53 32.32 -1.25
N TYR A 840 -13.62 31.70 -1.71
CA TYR A 840 -14.92 31.84 -1.06
C TYR A 840 -15.24 30.65 -0.16
N ASN A 841 -15.87 30.93 0.97
CA ASN A 841 -16.41 29.97 1.91
C ASN A 841 -17.58 29.19 1.30
N ASN A 842 -17.95 28.06 1.90
CA ASN A 842 -19.19 27.35 1.61
C ASN A 842 -20.38 27.95 2.37
N SER A 843 -21.57 27.31 2.29
CA SER A 843 -22.80 27.78 2.92
C SER A 843 -22.80 27.75 4.46
N ARG A 844 -21.77 27.18 5.11
CA ARG A 844 -21.89 26.86 6.55
C ARG A 844 -20.61 26.79 7.37
N CYS A 845 -19.43 26.78 6.78
CA CYS A 845 -18.18 26.71 7.52
C CYS A 845 -17.95 28.02 8.31
N LYS A 846 -17.72 27.90 9.60
CA LYS A 846 -17.38 29.02 10.48
C LYS A 846 -15.88 29.09 10.79
N TYR A 847 -15.26 27.93 10.96
CA TYR A 847 -13.86 27.77 11.35
C TYR A 847 -13.19 26.82 10.36
N PRO A 848 -12.51 27.35 9.35
CA PRO A 848 -11.79 26.52 8.39
C PRO A 848 -10.60 25.81 9.07
N ARG A 849 -10.39 24.56 8.74
CA ARG A 849 -9.20 23.79 9.10
C ARG A 849 -8.17 23.88 8.00
N ILE A 850 -6.96 24.21 8.38
CA ILE A 850 -5.87 24.48 7.44
C ILE A 850 -4.76 23.44 7.68
N THR A 851 -4.33 22.79 6.59
CA THR A 851 -3.14 21.95 6.59
C THR A 851 -2.21 22.44 5.50
N VAL A 852 -0.95 22.66 5.87
CA VAL A 852 0.10 23.07 4.92
C VAL A 852 1.29 22.16 5.09
N GLU A 853 1.77 21.62 3.99
CA GLU A 853 2.99 20.81 3.97
C GLU A 853 3.94 21.28 2.88
N THR A 854 5.21 21.26 3.16
CA THR A 854 6.24 21.65 2.21
C THR A 854 7.52 20.88 2.39
N LEU A 855 8.24 20.76 1.29
CA LEU A 855 9.55 20.14 1.23
C LEU A 855 10.45 21.00 0.35
N THR A 856 11.60 21.42 0.87
CA THR A 856 12.60 22.17 0.11
C THR A 856 13.48 21.25 -0.75
N GLU A 857 14.21 21.82 -1.70
CA GLU A 857 15.15 21.07 -2.55
C GLU A 857 16.30 20.41 -1.76
N ASP A 858 16.67 20.95 -0.60
CA ASP A 858 17.66 20.37 0.31
C ASP A 858 17.07 19.36 1.31
N GLY A 859 15.74 19.10 1.27
CA GLY A 859 15.06 18.06 2.04
C GLY A 859 14.56 18.51 3.42
N LYS A 860 14.47 19.81 3.70
CA LYS A 860 13.85 20.34 4.92
C LYS A 860 12.33 20.27 4.81
N ILE A 861 11.69 19.83 5.88
CA ILE A 861 10.25 19.60 5.95
C ILE A 861 9.59 20.72 6.75
N GLY A 862 8.47 21.23 6.24
CA GLY A 862 7.59 22.14 6.98
C GLY A 862 6.18 21.54 7.05
N VAL A 863 5.57 21.58 8.23
CA VAL A 863 4.20 21.10 8.47
C VAL A 863 3.48 22.10 9.36
N PHE A 864 2.29 22.50 8.95
CA PHE A 864 1.37 23.29 9.75
C PHE A 864 -0.02 22.63 9.74
N ARG A 865 -0.65 22.59 10.91
CA ARG A 865 -2.04 22.12 11.11
C ARG A 865 -2.74 22.99 12.14
N GLN A 866 -3.93 23.43 11.79
CA GLN A 866 -4.83 24.17 12.66
C GLN A 866 -6.13 23.39 12.80
#